data_06bef3dc8e992f6f86c45aa8fedd3bfc
#
_entry.id   06bef3dc8e992f6f86c45aa8fedd3bfc
#
_cell.length_a   1.000
_cell.length_b   1.000
_cell.length_c   1.000
_cell.angle_alpha   90.00
_cell.angle_beta   90.00
_cell.angle_gamma   90.00
#
_symmetry.space_group_name_H-M   'P 1'
#
loop_
_entity.id
_entity.type
_entity.pdbx_description
1 polymer ?
#
loop_
_entity_poly.entity_id
_entity_poly.type
_entity_poly.pdbx_seq_one_letter_code
_entity_poly.pdbx_strand_id
1 'polypeptide(L)'
;MAAGLLMLSCGQGGGTETKDYFEVSPKTLSVDAPGGQDYVSVSSSEDWLLRSDKSWAKVMTASGKASQTPLKASIVFEANPDNVVRQAILSVKTLSGKSAEVKVTQAAKGDGPVVERGIASADDLVAFAKAVNEGTSLSPFMDNGVIVLLADIDASSIKEWIPAGTKESPFKGTFDGRDHSITNIAWTVDASKYEDVGIIGYGEGAKVRNLKVGAEGDRITIKGACSAIDAGGVAGHLQGGSVTYCTNNADIIYSADASGENVCVAGICGRLMTTSGEGVANCTNKGDVICAAVCRAAGFIAYNEGHVKNNVNAGSILANRSGEIGPAWACSYLSTPAFFAGNTGQGHVGDYDTFKDKPQDADSDAYLNAVASPAREGYDMAEAKIDMTKESYYNWTEIKSAEVSSGLRYTQYSCNNVPRMVNILEVDLSNPSIEITTSFADDCVPNPNGNKNSNNGYNIRETLSQLCERKRSEGQDIVAGINTGFFDSNDGITRGFHIEEGEPVYINNPDVVSRLVNHSWGFTVFTDGTASCGKKKFSGKIKVGSDEFAWCSANDTIMRHTSKAYQINLYDSHYKQYPHPQKKSLVNALAPDALYVIAEYDGEPMKVNKGYASAKVVSIADGRSAKLEELPYITEDNQVGIALSGAKADEFASRVSVGTALELRCDISIEGETTRPIHTQNSTMYHIMKDGQDNMASVGSTSSLHTTQDPLTFPVVSKDGRKVWLVEVDGRQGWYSTGITGYELYRIAKKLGGYNATRFDGGGSSTMWVYDSATGKGGVVNSVSDSKGERSCMNYILLRRK
;
A
#
# COMPACT_ATOMS: atom_id res chain seq x y z
N MET A 1 -5.67 44.67 22.92
CA MET A 1 -7.02 45.28 22.82
C MET A 1 -7.90 44.21 22.20
N ALA A 2 -8.94 43.71 22.70
CA ALA A 2 -9.86 43.70 23.79
C ALA A 2 -10.27 42.24 23.94
N ALA A 3 -10.20 41.54 25.02
CA ALA A 3 -11.11 41.56 26.17
C ALA A 3 -12.59 41.38 25.81
N GLY A 4 -13.08 40.20 25.96
CA GLY A 4 -14.48 39.77 25.89
C GLY A 4 -14.78 38.81 27.03
N LEU A 5 -15.11 39.37 28.14
CA LEU A 5 -15.61 38.79 29.37
C LEU A 5 -17.03 38.27 29.13
N LEU A 6 -17.33 37.06 29.52
CA LEU A 6 -18.73 36.68 29.78
C LEU A 6 -18.86 35.97 31.12
N MET A 7 -19.73 36.49 31.89
CA MET A 7 -20.02 36.30 33.28
C MET A 7 -20.77 34.98 33.56
N LEU A 8 -20.42 34.43 34.64
CA LEU A 8 -21.10 33.62 35.64
C LEU A 8 -22.63 33.48 35.50
N SER A 9 -23.00 32.19 35.64
CA SER A 9 -24.22 31.79 36.32
C SER A 9 -23.85 30.83 37.44
N CYS A 10 -24.02 31.24 38.65
CA CYS A 10 -23.98 30.41 39.87
C CYS A 10 -25.13 29.41 39.88
N GLY A 11 -24.79 28.13 39.87
CA GLY A 11 -25.65 27.05 40.27
C GLY A 11 -24.99 26.31 41.43
N GLN A 12 -25.54 26.43 42.62
CA GLN A 12 -25.20 25.64 43.80
C GLN A 12 -25.44 24.18 43.49
N GLY A 13 -24.42 23.35 43.66
CA GLY A 13 -24.48 21.89 43.55
C GLY A 13 -23.32 21.28 44.28
N GLY A 14 -23.58 20.70 45.42
CA GLY A 14 -22.83 19.84 46.31
C GLY A 14 -21.38 19.54 45.95
N GLY A 15 -20.45 20.05 46.71
CA GLY A 15 -19.10 19.55 46.77
C GLY A 15 -19.11 18.10 47.30
N THR A 16 -18.89 17.13 46.44
CA THR A 16 -18.37 15.83 46.88
C THR A 16 -16.96 16.11 47.36
N GLU A 17 -16.75 16.16 48.68
CA GLU A 17 -15.42 16.00 49.26
C GLU A 17 -14.85 14.74 48.66
N THR A 18 -13.88 14.86 47.76
CA THR A 18 -13.04 13.74 47.30
C THR A 18 -12.30 13.26 48.52
N LYS A 19 -12.84 12.23 49.20
CA LYS A 19 -12.14 11.58 50.31
C LYS A 19 -10.74 11.22 49.88
N ASP A 20 -9.78 11.86 50.53
CA ASP A 20 -8.37 11.58 50.31
C ASP A 20 -8.07 10.16 50.82
N TYR A 21 -7.63 9.27 49.97
CA TYR A 21 -7.33 7.87 50.31
C TYR A 21 -6.00 7.45 49.70
N PHE A 22 -5.29 6.59 50.46
CA PHE A 22 -4.04 5.95 50.03
C PHE A 22 -3.91 4.63 50.78
N GLU A 23 -4.10 3.52 50.07
CA GLU A 23 -4.04 2.19 50.63
C GLU A 23 -3.17 1.31 49.74
N VAL A 24 -2.32 0.50 50.38
CA VAL A 24 -1.43 -0.46 49.74
C VAL A 24 -1.55 -1.81 50.42
N SER A 25 -1.80 -2.85 49.66
CA SER A 25 -2.00 -4.22 50.21
C SER A 25 -1.36 -5.25 49.26
N PRO A 26 -0.78 -6.34 49.78
CA PRO A 26 -0.54 -6.62 51.20
C PRO A 26 0.60 -5.75 51.75
N LYS A 27 0.76 -5.73 53.09
CA LYS A 27 1.91 -5.03 53.76
C LYS A 27 3.13 -5.90 53.87
N THR A 28 3.00 -7.19 53.66
CA THR A 28 4.11 -8.13 53.64
C THR A 28 3.91 -9.14 52.53
N LEU A 29 4.98 -9.51 51.88
CA LEU A 29 5.05 -10.58 50.89
C LEU A 29 6.04 -11.64 51.37
N SER A 30 5.65 -12.90 51.31
CA SER A 30 6.52 -14.04 51.54
C SER A 30 6.76 -14.72 50.21
N VAL A 31 8.03 -14.78 49.81
CA VAL A 31 8.47 -15.32 48.52
C VAL A 31 9.34 -16.56 48.79
N ASP A 32 9.09 -17.61 48.07
CA ASP A 32 9.93 -18.80 48.18
C ASP A 32 11.32 -18.61 47.57
N ALA A 33 12.26 -19.48 47.91
CA ALA A 33 13.66 -19.39 47.46
C ALA A 33 13.81 -19.33 45.92
N PRO A 34 13.04 -20.08 45.11
CA PRO A 34 13.11 -20.00 43.64
C PRO A 34 12.67 -18.64 43.05
N GLY A 35 12.08 -17.77 43.82
CA GLY A 35 11.54 -16.50 43.36
C GLY A 35 10.15 -16.64 42.77
N GLY A 36 9.78 -15.73 41.87
CA GLY A 36 8.46 -15.74 41.29
C GLY A 36 7.91 -14.37 41.00
N GLN A 37 6.69 -14.30 40.52
CA GLN A 37 5.97 -13.03 40.33
C GLN A 37 4.88 -12.92 41.41
N ASP A 38 4.72 -11.71 41.93
CA ASP A 38 3.66 -11.39 42.88
C ASP A 38 3.17 -9.93 42.64
N TYR A 39 2.13 -9.52 43.35
CA TYR A 39 1.46 -8.25 43.16
C TYR A 39 1.29 -7.45 44.44
N VAL A 40 1.35 -6.14 44.28
CA VAL A 40 0.94 -5.18 45.29
C VAL A 40 -0.22 -4.37 44.72
N SER A 41 -1.32 -4.31 45.45
CA SER A 41 -2.51 -3.52 45.07
C SER A 41 -2.44 -2.14 45.72
N VAL A 42 -2.65 -1.09 44.90
CA VAL A 42 -2.62 0.30 45.34
C VAL A 42 -3.93 0.98 44.97
N SER A 43 -4.62 1.54 45.97
CA SER A 43 -5.73 2.48 45.81
C SER A 43 -5.28 3.84 46.24
N SER A 44 -5.38 4.86 45.42
CA SER A 44 -4.89 6.19 45.73
C SER A 44 -5.70 7.28 45.03
N SER A 45 -5.98 8.37 45.77
CA SER A 45 -6.50 9.62 45.21
C SER A 45 -5.54 10.41 44.34
N GLU A 46 -4.29 9.94 44.23
CA GLU A 46 -3.21 10.56 43.47
C GLU A 46 -2.40 9.52 42.68
N ASP A 47 -1.73 9.96 41.65
CA ASP A 47 -0.75 9.14 40.91
C ASP A 47 0.37 8.70 41.87
N TRP A 48 0.83 7.47 41.69
CA TRP A 48 1.82 6.87 42.59
C TRP A 48 3.00 6.22 41.85
N LEU A 49 4.09 6.06 42.54
CA LEU A 49 5.31 5.35 42.08
C LEU A 49 5.62 4.21 43.03
N LEU A 50 6.04 3.06 42.49
CA LEU A 50 6.52 1.91 43.23
C LEU A 50 8.00 1.68 42.91
N ARG A 51 8.81 1.45 43.96
CA ARG A 51 10.23 1.13 43.83
C ARG A 51 10.62 0.03 44.81
N SER A 52 11.63 -0.75 44.45
CA SER A 52 12.31 -1.71 45.30
C SER A 52 13.66 -1.20 45.73
N ASP A 53 14.10 -1.52 46.96
CA ASP A 53 15.43 -1.24 47.46
C ASP A 53 16.46 -2.32 47.08
N LYS A 54 16.02 -3.42 46.46
CA LYS A 54 16.88 -4.53 46.02
C LYS A 54 16.69 -4.88 44.56
N SER A 55 17.76 -5.17 43.87
CA SER A 55 17.77 -5.51 42.45
C SER A 55 17.09 -6.84 42.13
N TRP A 56 17.09 -7.79 43.06
CA TRP A 56 16.45 -9.08 42.92
C TRP A 56 14.92 -9.07 43.04
N ALA A 57 14.34 -7.97 43.54
CA ALA A 57 12.90 -7.71 43.53
C ALA A 57 12.59 -6.67 42.47
N LYS A 58 12.42 -7.09 41.24
CA LYS A 58 12.24 -6.23 40.07
C LYS A 58 10.79 -5.74 39.96
N VAL A 59 10.60 -4.45 40.07
CA VAL A 59 9.29 -3.81 39.89
C VAL A 59 9.00 -3.70 38.38
N MET A 60 7.98 -4.41 37.93
CA MET A 60 7.55 -4.40 36.54
C MET A 60 6.53 -3.29 36.26
N THR A 61 5.67 -2.99 37.26
CA THR A 61 4.72 -1.86 37.20
C THR A 61 5.22 -0.75 38.14
N ALA A 62 6.01 0.17 37.63
CA ALA A 62 6.68 1.19 38.41
C ALA A 62 5.81 2.40 38.79
N SER A 63 4.61 2.55 38.22
CA SER A 63 3.68 3.67 38.50
C SER A 63 2.23 3.30 38.20
N GLY A 64 1.29 4.06 38.76
CA GLY A 64 -0.12 3.95 38.46
C GLY A 64 -0.83 5.30 38.61
N LYS A 65 -1.99 5.42 37.98
CA LYS A 65 -2.87 6.59 38.06
C LYS A 65 -3.72 6.58 39.33
N ALA A 66 -4.22 7.74 39.72
CA ALA A 66 -5.23 7.85 40.77
C ALA A 66 -6.42 6.95 40.47
N SER A 67 -6.77 6.07 41.40
CA SER A 67 -7.89 5.13 41.25
C SER A 67 -8.40 4.68 42.61
N GLN A 68 -9.73 4.72 42.80
CA GLN A 68 -10.39 4.15 43.96
C GLN A 68 -10.42 2.63 43.90
N THR A 69 -10.52 2.06 42.69
CA THR A 69 -10.34 0.64 42.46
C THR A 69 -8.86 0.28 42.59
N PRO A 70 -8.50 -0.76 43.39
CA PRO A 70 -7.12 -1.13 43.55
C PRO A 70 -6.46 -1.50 42.23
N LEU A 71 -5.35 -0.83 41.90
CA LEU A 71 -4.52 -1.14 40.76
C LEU A 71 -3.41 -2.11 41.21
N LYS A 72 -3.23 -3.19 40.49
CA LYS A 72 -2.21 -4.21 40.76
C LYS A 72 -0.88 -3.83 40.13
N ALA A 73 0.15 -3.73 40.95
CA ALA A 73 1.53 -3.54 40.53
C ALA A 73 2.27 -4.87 40.61
N SER A 74 2.87 -5.29 39.52
CA SER A 74 3.59 -6.55 39.37
C SER A 74 5.06 -6.40 39.76
N ILE A 75 5.56 -7.37 40.52
CA ILE A 75 6.95 -7.49 40.97
C ILE A 75 7.44 -8.90 40.63
N VAL A 76 8.61 -9.02 40.04
CA VAL A 76 9.32 -10.27 39.77
C VAL A 76 10.50 -10.43 40.74
N PHE A 77 10.55 -11.55 41.42
CA PHE A 77 11.59 -11.89 42.38
C PHE A 77 12.56 -12.91 41.79
N GLU A 78 13.84 -12.58 41.69
CA GLU A 78 14.86 -13.54 41.28
C GLU A 78 15.08 -14.60 42.35
N ALA A 79 15.55 -15.79 41.94
CA ALA A 79 15.89 -16.87 42.87
C ALA A 79 16.89 -16.38 43.94
N ASN A 80 16.69 -16.81 45.19
CA ASN A 80 17.66 -16.61 46.25
C ASN A 80 18.73 -17.72 46.17
N PRO A 81 19.94 -17.43 45.72
CA PRO A 81 20.99 -18.43 45.60
C PRO A 81 21.62 -18.83 46.94
N ASP A 82 21.34 -18.07 48.02
CA ASP A 82 22.00 -18.19 49.29
C ASP A 82 21.18 -19.03 50.32
N ASN A 83 21.85 -19.70 51.17
CA ASN A 83 21.25 -20.46 52.29
C ASN A 83 20.82 -19.57 53.47
N VAL A 84 20.53 -18.29 53.19
CA VAL A 84 20.06 -17.29 54.17
C VAL A 84 18.81 -16.61 53.62
N VAL A 85 17.84 -16.38 54.49
CA VAL A 85 16.66 -15.55 54.18
C VAL A 85 17.11 -14.15 53.79
N ARG A 86 16.55 -13.61 52.72
CA ARG A 86 16.82 -12.22 52.33
C ARG A 86 15.54 -11.39 52.31
N GLN A 87 15.74 -10.07 52.46
CA GLN A 87 14.60 -9.13 52.56
C GLN A 87 14.77 -7.97 51.58
N ALA A 88 13.62 -7.48 51.10
CA ALA A 88 13.51 -6.25 50.32
C ALA A 88 12.36 -5.38 50.85
N ILE A 89 12.44 -4.10 50.56
CA ILE A 89 11.38 -3.15 50.87
C ILE A 89 10.89 -2.57 49.54
N LEU A 90 9.57 -2.73 49.28
CA LEU A 90 8.92 -2.06 48.19
C LEU A 90 8.27 -0.79 48.74
N SER A 91 8.62 0.37 48.20
CA SER A 91 8.12 1.68 48.61
C SER A 91 7.14 2.23 47.57
N VAL A 92 5.91 2.46 47.98
CA VAL A 92 4.91 3.18 47.18
C VAL A 92 4.82 4.61 47.65
N LYS A 93 4.95 5.58 46.74
CA LYS A 93 4.86 7.02 47.05
C LYS A 93 3.96 7.77 46.11
N THR A 94 3.12 8.67 46.62
CA THR A 94 2.32 9.61 45.83
C THR A 94 3.08 10.90 45.55
N LEU A 95 2.52 11.73 44.66
CA LEU A 95 3.09 13.06 44.36
C LEU A 95 3.07 14.00 45.54
N SER A 96 2.06 13.93 46.43
CA SER A 96 1.99 14.72 47.66
C SER A 96 2.92 14.24 48.76
N GLY A 97 3.62 13.11 48.57
CA GLY A 97 4.57 12.56 49.54
C GLY A 97 4.00 11.51 50.48
N LYS A 98 2.76 11.07 50.32
CA LYS A 98 2.26 9.91 51.06
C LYS A 98 3.08 8.69 50.69
N SER A 99 3.40 7.83 51.66
CA SER A 99 4.19 6.64 51.39
C SER A 99 3.73 5.46 52.20
N ALA A 100 3.87 4.27 51.59
CA ALA A 100 3.67 3.00 52.25
C ALA A 100 4.77 2.05 51.85
N GLU A 101 5.09 1.15 52.78
CA GLU A 101 6.09 0.12 52.54
C GLU A 101 5.47 -1.26 52.58
N VAL A 102 5.95 -2.12 51.68
CA VAL A 102 5.66 -3.55 51.69
C VAL A 102 6.95 -4.31 51.96
N LYS A 103 6.98 -5.06 53.07
CA LYS A 103 8.15 -5.88 53.42
C LYS A 103 8.09 -7.20 52.66
N VAL A 104 9.13 -7.51 51.93
CA VAL A 104 9.32 -8.79 51.24
C VAL A 104 10.32 -9.62 51.99
N THR A 105 9.94 -10.88 52.27
CA THR A 105 10.86 -11.86 52.86
C THR A 105 10.92 -13.04 51.90
N GLN A 106 12.10 -13.31 51.38
CA GLN A 106 12.34 -14.46 50.51
C GLN A 106 13.12 -15.55 51.29
N ALA A 107 12.58 -16.79 51.20
CA ALA A 107 13.16 -17.95 51.86
C ALA A 107 14.60 -18.20 51.41
N ALA A 108 15.39 -18.79 52.32
CA ALA A 108 16.73 -19.32 52.02
C ALA A 108 16.61 -20.54 51.07
N LYS A 109 17.66 -20.80 50.28
CA LYS A 109 17.80 -22.04 49.53
C LYS A 109 17.97 -23.18 50.54
N GLY A 110 16.90 -23.87 50.86
CA GLY A 110 16.93 -24.94 51.88
C GLY A 110 17.27 -26.32 51.29
N ASP A 111 17.72 -27.22 52.16
CA ASP A 111 17.98 -28.66 51.86
C ASP A 111 16.70 -29.51 51.77
N GLY A 112 15.53 -28.89 51.59
CA GLY A 112 14.26 -29.58 51.36
C GLY A 112 14.18 -30.25 50.01
N PRO A 113 13.30 -31.26 49.82
CA PRO A 113 13.10 -31.87 48.51
C PRO A 113 12.74 -30.78 47.52
N VAL A 114 13.45 -30.76 46.40
CA VAL A 114 13.16 -29.82 45.30
C VAL A 114 11.74 -30.11 44.82
N VAL A 115 10.79 -29.30 45.21
CA VAL A 115 9.47 -29.32 44.60
C VAL A 115 9.64 -28.60 43.28
N GLU A 116 9.67 -29.39 42.21
CA GLU A 116 9.61 -28.83 40.86
C GLU A 116 8.34 -28.00 40.74
N ARG A 117 8.52 -26.73 40.49
CA ARG A 117 7.41 -25.77 40.25
C ARG A 117 7.33 -25.47 38.78
N GLY A 118 6.13 -25.46 38.26
CA GLY A 118 5.88 -25.27 36.86
C GLY A 118 4.52 -25.82 36.46
N ILE A 119 4.23 -25.82 35.20
CA ILE A 119 3.00 -26.34 34.61
C ILE A 119 3.28 -27.78 34.15
N ALA A 120 2.63 -28.78 34.77
CA ALA A 120 2.82 -30.20 34.47
C ALA A 120 1.55 -30.88 33.93
N SER A 121 0.41 -30.19 33.93
CA SER A 121 -0.88 -30.73 33.53
C SER A 121 -1.78 -29.69 32.90
N ALA A 122 -2.87 -30.12 32.25
CA ALA A 122 -3.93 -29.24 31.74
C ALA A 122 -4.54 -28.38 32.85
N ASP A 123 -4.72 -28.95 34.03
CA ASP A 123 -5.28 -28.23 35.17
C ASP A 123 -4.31 -27.13 35.65
N ASP A 124 -3.00 -27.37 35.65
CA ASP A 124 -2.01 -26.34 35.96
C ASP A 124 -2.00 -25.23 34.91
N LEU A 125 -2.17 -25.59 33.62
CA LEU A 125 -2.23 -24.60 32.54
C LEU A 125 -3.44 -23.68 32.69
N VAL A 126 -4.62 -24.25 33.03
CA VAL A 126 -5.84 -23.48 33.31
C VAL A 126 -5.68 -22.64 34.57
N ALA A 127 -5.08 -23.20 35.62
CA ALA A 127 -4.80 -22.48 36.87
C ALA A 127 -3.82 -21.33 36.68
N PHE A 128 -2.81 -21.50 35.83
CA PHE A 128 -1.90 -20.44 35.43
C PHE A 128 -2.63 -19.30 34.73
N ALA A 129 -3.41 -19.60 33.69
CA ALA A 129 -4.17 -18.59 32.95
C ALA A 129 -5.12 -17.80 33.87
N LYS A 130 -5.82 -18.52 34.75
CA LYS A 130 -6.69 -17.93 35.76
C LYS A 130 -5.90 -17.03 36.73
N ALA A 131 -4.77 -17.49 37.23
CA ALA A 131 -3.93 -16.71 38.14
C ALA A 131 -3.42 -15.41 37.52
N VAL A 132 -3.05 -15.42 36.24
CA VAL A 132 -2.70 -14.21 35.50
C VAL A 132 -3.88 -13.27 35.43
N ASN A 133 -5.04 -13.74 35.01
CA ASN A 133 -6.24 -12.92 34.78
C ASN A 133 -6.80 -12.34 36.09
N GLU A 134 -6.72 -13.09 37.20
CA GLU A 134 -7.12 -12.63 38.52
C GLU A 134 -6.03 -11.82 39.24
N GLY A 135 -4.80 -11.83 38.71
CA GLY A 135 -3.61 -11.19 39.31
C GLY A 135 -3.30 -11.80 40.69
N THR A 136 -3.40 -13.12 40.78
CA THR A 136 -2.95 -13.86 41.94
C THR A 136 -1.51 -14.32 41.77
N SER A 137 -0.92 -14.95 42.81
CA SER A 137 0.48 -15.37 42.77
C SER A 137 0.76 -16.40 41.69
N LEU A 138 1.80 -16.16 40.87
CA LEU A 138 2.28 -17.09 39.85
C LEU A 138 3.40 -18.01 40.37
N SER A 139 3.80 -17.88 41.63
CA SER A 139 4.86 -18.68 42.26
C SER A 139 4.72 -20.20 42.05
N PRO A 140 3.54 -20.82 42.04
CA PRO A 140 3.43 -22.26 41.80
C PRO A 140 3.89 -22.70 40.40
N PHE A 141 3.84 -21.82 39.43
CA PHE A 141 4.13 -22.11 38.02
C PHE A 141 5.55 -21.71 37.59
N MET A 142 6.34 -21.17 38.53
CA MET A 142 7.62 -20.56 38.23
C MET A 142 8.80 -21.38 38.74
N ASP A 143 9.79 -21.54 37.87
CA ASP A 143 11.13 -21.93 38.24
C ASP A 143 12.09 -20.74 38.02
N ASN A 144 12.79 -20.31 39.07
CA ASN A 144 13.73 -19.20 39.01
C ASN A 144 13.16 -17.91 38.39
N GLY A 145 11.91 -17.59 38.67
CA GLY A 145 11.26 -16.36 38.17
C GLY A 145 10.71 -16.46 36.73
N VAL A 146 10.72 -17.66 36.15
CA VAL A 146 10.23 -17.96 34.80
C VAL A 146 9.09 -18.95 34.87
N ILE A 147 7.98 -18.70 34.22
CA ILE A 147 6.91 -19.68 34.03
C ILE A 147 7.44 -20.78 33.13
N VAL A 148 7.35 -22.05 33.56
CA VAL A 148 7.92 -23.17 32.80
C VAL A 148 6.91 -24.29 32.61
N LEU A 149 6.98 -24.96 31.45
CA LEU A 149 6.41 -26.31 31.31
C LEU A 149 7.40 -27.34 31.88
N LEU A 150 6.86 -28.31 32.61
CA LEU A 150 7.62 -29.44 33.18
C LEU A 150 7.43 -30.73 32.39
N ALA A 151 6.43 -30.80 31.55
CA ALA A 151 6.09 -31.94 30.75
C ALA A 151 5.29 -31.52 29.51
N ASP A 152 5.13 -32.42 28.57
CA ASP A 152 4.13 -32.29 27.52
C ASP A 152 2.72 -32.29 28.11
N ILE A 153 1.87 -31.37 27.69
CA ILE A 153 0.52 -31.21 28.24
C ILE A 153 -0.49 -31.78 27.26
N ASP A 154 -1.27 -32.76 27.73
CA ASP A 154 -2.51 -33.21 27.05
C ASP A 154 -3.65 -32.26 27.41
N ALA A 155 -4.06 -31.41 26.48
CA ALA A 155 -5.10 -30.41 26.66
C ALA A 155 -6.51 -30.93 26.30
N SER A 156 -6.71 -32.21 26.09
CA SER A 156 -7.98 -32.81 25.63
C SER A 156 -9.16 -32.56 26.60
N SER A 157 -8.87 -32.32 27.88
CA SER A 157 -9.87 -31.98 28.90
C SER A 157 -10.38 -30.53 28.78
N ILE A 158 -9.62 -29.64 28.15
CA ILE A 158 -9.97 -28.22 28.01
C ILE A 158 -10.84 -28.04 26.77
N LYS A 159 -12.07 -27.59 26.94
CA LYS A 159 -13.02 -27.32 25.84
C LYS A 159 -13.13 -25.85 25.53
N GLU A 160 -13.19 -25.02 26.57
CA GLU A 160 -13.20 -23.57 26.48
C GLU A 160 -11.89 -23.06 27.04
N TRP A 161 -11.10 -22.44 26.20
CA TRP A 161 -9.82 -21.87 26.60
C TRP A 161 -9.98 -20.44 27.08
N ILE A 162 -9.33 -20.11 28.17
CA ILE A 162 -9.21 -18.76 28.73
C ILE A 162 -7.76 -18.32 28.49
N PRO A 163 -7.51 -17.40 27.58
CA PRO A 163 -6.16 -16.89 27.32
C PRO A 163 -5.54 -16.26 28.58
N ALA A 164 -4.24 -16.50 28.81
CA ALA A 164 -3.55 -15.94 29.97
C ALA A 164 -3.17 -14.48 29.72
N GLY A 165 -3.77 -13.57 30.48
CA GLY A 165 -3.57 -12.14 30.38
C GLY A 165 -4.67 -11.42 29.59
N THR A 166 -5.17 -10.35 30.17
CA THR A 166 -6.08 -9.38 29.56
C THR A 166 -5.44 -8.00 29.61
N LYS A 167 -6.06 -7.04 28.95
CA LYS A 167 -5.58 -5.64 28.97
C LYS A 167 -5.55 -5.04 30.39
N GLU A 168 -6.51 -5.46 31.23
CA GLU A 168 -6.60 -5.06 32.64
C GLU A 168 -5.63 -5.82 33.55
N SER A 169 -5.34 -7.08 33.20
CA SER A 169 -4.41 -7.96 33.92
C SER A 169 -3.40 -8.60 32.96
N PRO A 170 -2.46 -7.82 32.38
CA PRO A 170 -1.54 -8.32 31.39
C PRO A 170 -0.52 -9.30 31.98
N PHE A 171 -0.14 -10.31 31.21
CA PHE A 171 1.01 -11.14 31.55
C PHE A 171 2.31 -10.34 31.38
N LYS A 172 3.16 -10.31 32.42
CA LYS A 172 4.39 -9.50 32.46
C LYS A 172 5.64 -10.32 32.80
N GLY A 173 5.79 -11.46 32.21
CA GLY A 173 6.89 -12.33 32.58
C GLY A 173 7.48 -13.04 31.37
N THR A 174 8.30 -14.05 31.69
CA THR A 174 8.79 -14.99 30.69
C THR A 174 8.04 -16.30 30.84
N PHE A 175 7.52 -16.83 29.75
CA PHE A 175 6.98 -18.18 29.63
C PHE A 175 7.96 -19.00 28.79
N ASP A 176 8.53 -20.04 29.35
CA ASP A 176 9.47 -20.94 28.70
C ASP A 176 8.85 -22.34 28.61
N GLY A 177 8.50 -22.76 27.41
CA GLY A 177 7.96 -24.09 27.16
C GLY A 177 8.99 -25.21 27.36
N ARG A 178 10.29 -24.93 27.52
CA ARG A 178 11.36 -25.94 27.65
C ARG A 178 11.33 -27.04 26.59
N ASP A 179 10.90 -26.66 25.38
CA ASP A 179 10.66 -27.56 24.24
C ASP A 179 9.51 -28.55 24.40
N HIS A 180 8.74 -28.45 25.50
CA HIS A 180 7.50 -29.20 25.66
C HIS A 180 6.37 -28.69 24.80
N SER A 181 5.39 -29.56 24.60
CA SER A 181 4.21 -29.34 23.78
C SER A 181 2.92 -29.26 24.57
N ILE A 182 1.94 -28.50 24.05
CA ILE A 182 0.55 -28.53 24.48
C ILE A 182 -0.23 -29.10 23.30
N THR A 183 -0.79 -30.30 23.44
CA THR A 183 -1.43 -31.04 22.34
C THR A 183 -2.86 -31.44 22.63
N ASN A 184 -3.53 -32.07 21.67
CA ASN A 184 -4.93 -32.45 21.73
C ASN A 184 -5.86 -31.23 21.94
N ILE A 185 -5.52 -30.13 21.23
CA ILE A 185 -6.22 -28.85 21.30
C ILE A 185 -7.46 -28.90 20.41
N ALA A 186 -8.63 -28.79 21.02
CA ALA A 186 -9.91 -28.55 20.34
C ALA A 186 -10.67 -27.43 21.06
N TRP A 187 -10.02 -26.27 21.13
CA TRP A 187 -10.51 -25.18 21.96
C TRP A 187 -11.46 -24.25 21.24
N THR A 188 -12.44 -23.77 21.99
CA THR A 188 -13.26 -22.61 21.60
C THR A 188 -12.93 -21.44 22.53
N VAL A 189 -12.71 -20.27 21.95
CA VAL A 189 -12.54 -19.01 22.67
C VAL A 189 -13.73 -18.10 22.37
N ASP A 190 -14.36 -17.61 23.42
CA ASP A 190 -15.50 -16.69 23.34
C ASP A 190 -14.99 -15.25 23.15
N ALA A 191 -15.05 -14.76 21.91
CA ALA A 191 -14.59 -13.42 21.51
C ALA A 191 -15.36 -12.28 22.20
N SER A 192 -16.55 -12.56 22.73
CA SER A 192 -17.29 -11.57 23.52
C SER A 192 -16.69 -11.30 24.91
N LYS A 193 -15.77 -12.16 25.34
CA LYS A 193 -15.08 -12.06 26.63
C LYS A 193 -13.59 -11.78 26.49
N TYR A 194 -12.99 -12.28 25.40
CA TYR A 194 -11.55 -12.22 25.20
C TYR A 194 -11.23 -11.74 23.78
N GLU A 195 -10.74 -10.51 23.68
CA GLU A 195 -10.33 -9.91 22.41
C GLU A 195 -8.91 -10.33 22.02
N ASP A 196 -8.10 -10.85 22.96
CA ASP A 196 -6.73 -11.27 22.75
C ASP A 196 -6.61 -12.78 22.97
N VAL A 197 -6.26 -13.54 21.93
CA VAL A 197 -6.34 -15.00 21.90
C VAL A 197 -4.98 -15.62 21.59
N GLY A 198 -4.54 -16.53 22.47
CA GLY A 198 -3.31 -17.33 22.39
C GLY A 198 -3.11 -18.11 23.68
N ILE A 199 -1.95 -18.75 23.84
CA ILE A 199 -1.54 -19.25 25.18
C ILE A 199 -1.43 -18.02 26.11
N ILE A 200 -0.77 -16.97 25.64
CA ILE A 200 -0.82 -15.65 26.24
C ILE A 200 -1.83 -14.80 25.45
N GLY A 201 -2.88 -14.32 26.10
CA GLY A 201 -3.84 -13.39 25.50
C GLY A 201 -3.19 -12.03 25.31
N TYR A 202 -3.12 -11.25 26.38
CA TYR A 202 -2.47 -9.93 26.39
C TYR A 202 -1.21 -9.94 27.25
N GLY A 203 -0.08 -9.55 26.66
CA GLY A 203 1.20 -9.45 27.34
C GLY A 203 1.77 -8.04 27.32
N GLU A 204 2.36 -7.57 28.41
CA GLU A 204 3.10 -6.31 28.51
C GLU A 204 4.56 -6.59 28.85
N GLY A 205 5.46 -6.42 27.88
CA GLY A 205 6.86 -6.81 27.98
C GLY A 205 7.07 -8.33 28.08
N ALA A 206 6.05 -9.10 27.74
CA ALA A 206 6.04 -10.55 27.88
C ALA A 206 6.98 -11.24 26.90
N LYS A 207 7.67 -12.30 27.36
CA LYS A 207 8.53 -13.14 26.50
C LYS A 207 8.03 -14.57 26.53
N VAL A 208 7.72 -15.10 25.33
CA VAL A 208 7.34 -16.50 25.18
C VAL A 208 8.40 -17.20 24.35
N ARG A 209 8.89 -18.34 24.83
CA ARG A 209 9.95 -19.07 24.11
C ARG A 209 9.86 -20.58 24.28
N ASN A 210 10.48 -21.31 23.36
CA ASN A 210 10.66 -22.76 23.38
C ASN A 210 9.36 -23.53 23.63
N LEU A 211 8.23 -23.04 23.05
CA LEU A 211 6.91 -23.61 23.25
C LEU A 211 6.39 -24.23 21.94
N LYS A 212 5.81 -25.42 22.03
CA LYS A 212 5.09 -26.06 20.92
C LYS A 212 3.60 -26.06 21.25
N VAL A 213 2.80 -25.46 20.39
CA VAL A 213 1.34 -25.38 20.52
C VAL A 213 0.70 -26.24 19.44
N GLY A 214 -0.07 -27.23 19.86
CA GLY A 214 -0.82 -28.15 19.00
C GLY A 214 -0.01 -29.28 18.38
N ALA A 215 -0.75 -30.20 17.82
CA ALA A 215 -0.35 -31.26 16.90
C ALA A 215 -1.18 -31.14 15.62
N GLU A 216 -0.88 -31.95 14.62
CA GLU A 216 -1.67 -32.03 13.38
C GLU A 216 -3.13 -32.35 13.69
N GLY A 217 -4.07 -31.56 13.19
CA GLY A 217 -5.51 -31.66 13.45
C GLY A 217 -6.00 -30.93 14.71
N ASP A 218 -5.10 -30.37 15.52
CA ASP A 218 -5.46 -29.50 16.63
C ASP A 218 -5.94 -28.12 16.13
N ARG A 219 -6.87 -27.52 16.89
CA ARG A 219 -7.46 -26.24 16.47
C ARG A 219 -7.86 -25.32 17.63
N ILE A 220 -7.72 -24.03 17.40
CA ILE A 220 -8.25 -22.96 18.26
C ILE A 220 -9.30 -22.20 17.45
N THR A 221 -10.57 -22.31 17.87
CA THR A 221 -11.71 -21.68 17.19
C THR A 221 -12.16 -20.46 17.98
N ILE A 222 -12.26 -19.32 17.32
CA ILE A 222 -12.66 -18.04 17.90
C ILE A 222 -14.06 -17.70 17.41
N LYS A 223 -15.02 -17.59 18.35
CA LYS A 223 -16.46 -17.37 18.06
C LYS A 223 -17.04 -16.29 18.98
N GLY A 224 -18.12 -15.68 18.55
CA GLY A 224 -18.91 -14.75 19.37
C GLY A 224 -18.89 -13.32 18.85
N ALA A 225 -19.62 -12.45 19.53
CA ALA A 225 -19.72 -11.04 19.16
C ALA A 225 -18.52 -10.27 19.71
N CYS A 226 -17.79 -9.59 18.83
CA CYS A 226 -16.66 -8.75 19.21
C CYS A 226 -16.55 -7.53 18.30
N SER A 227 -15.73 -6.56 18.68
CA SER A 227 -15.41 -5.38 17.86
C SER A 227 -13.97 -5.39 17.33
N ALA A 228 -13.11 -6.18 17.98
CA ALA A 228 -11.72 -6.36 17.64
C ALA A 228 -11.24 -7.74 18.08
N ILE A 229 -10.22 -8.28 17.43
CA ILE A 229 -9.54 -9.52 17.84
C ILE A 229 -8.07 -9.44 17.44
N ASP A 230 -7.22 -9.81 18.39
CA ASP A 230 -5.81 -10.11 18.14
C ASP A 230 -5.55 -11.58 18.52
N ALA A 231 -5.41 -12.46 17.52
CA ALA A 231 -5.34 -13.91 17.72
C ALA A 231 -4.06 -14.51 17.15
N GLY A 232 -3.42 -15.37 17.92
CA GLY A 232 -2.29 -16.20 17.49
C GLY A 232 -2.24 -17.50 18.25
N GLY A 233 -1.59 -18.53 17.71
CA GLY A 233 -1.42 -19.80 18.40
C GLY A 233 -0.64 -19.68 19.71
N VAL A 234 0.34 -18.78 19.74
CA VAL A 234 1.19 -18.54 20.92
C VAL A 234 0.77 -17.31 21.71
N ALA A 235 0.54 -16.18 21.03
CA ALA A 235 0.16 -14.95 21.69
C ALA A 235 -0.89 -14.16 20.87
N GLY A 236 -1.84 -13.52 21.55
CA GLY A 236 -2.80 -12.63 20.94
C GLY A 236 -2.20 -11.25 20.69
N HIS A 237 -2.02 -10.46 21.75
CA HIS A 237 -1.48 -9.12 21.70
C HIS A 237 -0.27 -8.97 22.64
N LEU A 238 0.84 -8.52 22.11
CA LEU A 238 2.02 -8.18 22.91
C LEU A 238 2.31 -6.67 22.82
N GLN A 239 2.15 -5.98 23.93
CA GLN A 239 2.60 -4.61 24.12
C GLN A 239 4.07 -4.62 24.59
N GLY A 240 4.98 -4.75 23.65
CA GLY A 240 6.39 -5.06 23.91
C GLY A 240 6.65 -6.55 24.16
N GLY A 241 7.91 -6.94 24.20
CA GLY A 241 8.33 -8.32 24.41
C GLY A 241 8.60 -9.10 23.13
N SER A 242 8.52 -10.44 23.22
CA SER A 242 8.90 -11.31 22.09
C SER A 242 8.28 -12.69 22.13
N VAL A 243 8.20 -13.33 20.95
CA VAL A 243 7.95 -14.76 20.78
C VAL A 243 9.15 -15.38 20.05
N THR A 244 9.84 -16.33 20.67
CA THR A 244 11.05 -16.89 20.08
C THR A 244 11.13 -18.42 20.24
N TYR A 245 11.62 -19.10 19.18
CA TYR A 245 11.79 -20.55 19.20
C TYR A 245 10.49 -21.31 19.52
N CYS A 246 9.34 -20.78 19.09
CA CYS A 246 8.04 -21.39 19.28
C CYS A 246 7.57 -22.04 17.99
N THR A 247 6.78 -23.11 18.14
CA THR A 247 6.12 -23.79 17.02
C THR A 247 4.61 -23.80 17.26
N ASN A 248 3.82 -23.36 16.28
CA ASN A 248 2.40 -23.60 16.24
C ASN A 248 2.07 -24.67 15.20
N ASN A 249 1.38 -25.74 15.63
CA ASN A 249 0.85 -26.77 14.74
C ASN A 249 -0.69 -26.76 14.72
N ALA A 250 -1.34 -26.01 15.61
CA ALA A 250 -2.79 -25.92 15.68
C ALA A 250 -3.33 -24.93 14.64
N ASP A 251 -4.46 -25.27 14.04
CA ASP A 251 -5.20 -24.35 13.18
C ASP A 251 -5.82 -23.21 13.99
N ILE A 252 -5.74 -22.01 13.45
CA ILE A 252 -6.38 -20.82 14.03
C ILE A 252 -7.59 -20.46 13.17
N ILE A 253 -8.78 -20.71 13.70
CA ILE A 253 -10.03 -20.55 12.95
C ILE A 253 -10.82 -19.37 13.54
N TYR A 254 -10.95 -18.32 12.75
CA TYR A 254 -11.73 -17.15 13.11
C TYR A 254 -13.12 -17.20 12.47
N SER A 255 -14.14 -17.24 13.29
CA SER A 255 -15.55 -17.25 12.89
C SER A 255 -16.43 -16.36 13.79
N ALA A 256 -15.83 -15.30 14.37
CA ALA A 256 -16.56 -14.29 15.14
C ALA A 256 -17.09 -13.15 14.23
N ASP A 257 -17.83 -12.20 14.80
CA ASP A 257 -18.62 -11.24 14.04
C ASP A 257 -17.86 -10.01 13.54
N ALA A 258 -16.70 -9.67 14.16
CA ALA A 258 -15.92 -8.51 13.73
C ALA A 258 -15.23 -8.71 12.37
N SER A 259 -15.05 -7.62 11.65
CA SER A 259 -14.32 -7.59 10.38
C SER A 259 -13.55 -6.29 10.20
N GLY A 260 -12.55 -6.28 9.32
CA GLY A 260 -11.74 -5.11 8.99
C GLY A 260 -10.40 -5.07 9.71
N GLU A 261 -9.81 -3.89 9.80
CA GLU A 261 -8.44 -3.67 10.28
C GLU A 261 -8.21 -4.00 11.76
N ASN A 262 -9.26 -4.10 12.55
CA ASN A 262 -9.21 -4.46 13.96
C ASN A 262 -9.22 -5.97 14.20
N VAL A 263 -9.26 -6.79 13.16
CA VAL A 263 -9.21 -8.24 13.24
C VAL A 263 -7.85 -8.71 12.74
N CYS A 264 -7.01 -9.17 13.66
CA CYS A 264 -5.65 -9.63 13.41
C CYS A 264 -5.53 -11.11 13.79
N VAL A 265 -5.38 -12.00 12.83
CA VAL A 265 -5.32 -13.45 13.03
C VAL A 265 -4.05 -14.02 12.45
N ALA A 266 -3.25 -14.70 13.26
CA ALA A 266 -1.97 -15.26 12.80
C ALA A 266 -1.67 -16.62 13.43
N GLY A 267 -0.75 -17.36 12.83
CA GLY A 267 -0.31 -18.65 13.35
C GLY A 267 0.47 -18.52 14.65
N ILE A 268 1.26 -17.45 14.84
CA ILE A 268 2.11 -17.26 16.03
C ILE A 268 1.61 -16.16 16.93
N CYS A 269 1.48 -14.91 16.44
CA CYS A 269 1.12 -13.75 17.23
C CYS A 269 0.18 -12.82 16.46
N GLY A 270 -0.97 -12.47 17.02
CA GLY A 270 -1.94 -11.58 16.36
C GLY A 270 -1.41 -10.18 16.18
N ARG A 271 -0.96 -9.54 17.26
CA ARG A 271 -0.43 -8.18 17.26
C ARG A 271 0.83 -8.03 18.13
N LEU A 272 1.83 -7.34 17.61
CA LEU A 272 3.02 -6.94 18.34
C LEU A 272 3.26 -5.44 18.21
N MET A 273 3.25 -4.77 19.35
CA MET A 273 3.47 -3.34 19.49
C MET A 273 4.79 -3.09 20.24
N THR A 274 5.89 -3.02 19.53
CA THR A 274 7.20 -2.74 20.16
C THR A 274 8.17 -2.09 19.19
N THR A 275 8.93 -1.13 19.69
CA THR A 275 10.02 -0.48 18.98
C THR A 275 11.41 -0.92 19.48
N SER A 276 11.49 -1.83 20.44
CA SER A 276 12.71 -2.14 21.20
C SER A 276 13.61 -3.21 20.57
N GLY A 277 13.33 -3.68 19.36
CA GLY A 277 14.14 -4.69 18.68
C GLY A 277 13.81 -6.13 19.03
N GLU A 278 12.95 -6.38 20.00
CA GLU A 278 12.34 -7.68 20.27
C GLU A 278 11.18 -7.95 19.32
N GLY A 279 10.80 -9.21 19.11
CA GLY A 279 9.74 -9.51 18.14
C GLY A 279 9.47 -11.02 18.00
N VAL A 280 9.04 -11.44 16.83
CA VAL A 280 8.79 -12.84 16.50
C VAL A 280 10.01 -13.39 15.75
N ALA A 281 10.73 -14.33 16.36
CA ALA A 281 11.95 -14.85 15.75
C ALA A 281 12.18 -16.36 16.00
N ASN A 282 12.73 -17.02 14.97
CA ASN A 282 13.06 -18.45 15.02
C ASN A 282 11.81 -19.33 15.34
N CYS A 283 10.64 -18.89 14.89
CA CYS A 283 9.37 -19.58 15.09
C CYS A 283 8.96 -20.35 13.84
N THR A 284 8.14 -21.38 14.04
CA THR A 284 7.55 -22.16 12.94
C THR A 284 6.04 -22.19 13.09
N ASN A 285 5.31 -21.80 12.05
CA ASN A 285 3.88 -22.06 11.95
C ASN A 285 3.64 -23.21 10.96
N LYS A 286 2.89 -24.22 11.40
CA LYS A 286 2.45 -25.35 10.56
C LYS A 286 0.93 -25.48 10.51
N GLY A 287 0.24 -24.87 11.48
CA GLY A 287 -1.21 -24.82 11.49
C GLY A 287 -1.75 -23.82 10.49
N ASP A 288 -2.93 -24.07 9.99
CA ASP A 288 -3.59 -23.19 9.05
C ASP A 288 -4.21 -21.97 9.77
N VAL A 289 -4.26 -20.85 9.09
CA VAL A 289 -4.97 -19.64 9.54
C VAL A 289 -6.19 -19.44 8.65
N ILE A 290 -7.37 -19.57 9.23
CA ILE A 290 -8.64 -19.57 8.49
C ILE A 290 -9.51 -18.41 8.99
N CYS A 291 -9.87 -17.46 8.11
CA CYS A 291 -10.65 -16.28 8.44
C CYS A 291 -11.62 -15.93 7.30
N ALA A 292 -12.91 -16.13 7.54
CA ALA A 292 -13.96 -15.76 6.56
C ALA A 292 -14.17 -14.25 6.46
N ALA A 293 -13.96 -13.53 7.55
CA ALA A 293 -14.15 -12.10 7.61
C ALA A 293 -13.00 -11.35 6.89
N VAL A 294 -13.26 -10.12 6.49
CA VAL A 294 -12.18 -9.21 6.09
C VAL A 294 -11.30 -8.96 7.30
N CYS A 295 -10.02 -9.29 7.23
CA CYS A 295 -9.12 -9.27 8.37
C CYS A 295 -7.67 -9.06 7.95
N ARG A 296 -6.78 -8.92 8.94
CA ARG A 296 -5.34 -9.09 8.77
C ARG A 296 -4.99 -10.54 9.14
N ALA A 297 -4.57 -11.33 8.15
CA ALA A 297 -4.27 -12.74 8.36
C ALA A 297 -2.84 -13.07 7.92
N ALA A 298 -2.09 -13.79 8.77
CA ALA A 298 -0.69 -14.07 8.48
C ALA A 298 -0.17 -15.38 9.10
N GLY A 299 0.94 -15.89 8.54
CA GLY A 299 1.61 -17.08 9.10
C GLY A 299 2.24 -16.82 10.46
N PHE A 300 2.88 -15.67 10.67
CA PHE A 300 3.58 -15.37 11.93
C PHE A 300 2.91 -14.27 12.73
N ILE A 301 2.62 -13.14 12.09
CA ILE A 301 2.13 -11.95 12.79
C ILE A 301 1.23 -11.12 11.90
N ALA A 302 0.02 -10.83 12.36
CA ALA A 302 -0.95 -10.09 11.56
C ALA A 302 -0.71 -8.57 11.59
N TYR A 303 -0.37 -8.01 12.75
CA TYR A 303 0.01 -6.60 12.89
C TYR A 303 1.35 -6.47 13.60
N ASN A 304 2.33 -5.79 13.00
CA ASN A 304 3.69 -5.80 13.48
C ASN A 304 4.33 -4.42 13.61
N GLU A 305 4.90 -4.15 14.76
CA GLU A 305 5.85 -3.05 15.01
C GLU A 305 7.22 -3.53 15.53
N GLY A 306 7.48 -4.83 15.51
CA GLY A 306 8.71 -5.44 15.98
C GLY A 306 9.51 -6.15 14.90
N HIS A 307 10.57 -6.83 15.31
CA HIS A 307 11.38 -7.65 14.43
C HIS A 307 10.66 -8.96 14.08
N VAL A 308 10.75 -9.39 12.82
CA VAL A 308 10.26 -10.69 12.35
C VAL A 308 11.42 -11.39 11.62
N LYS A 309 12.05 -12.37 12.28
CA LYS A 309 13.32 -12.95 11.80
C LYS A 309 13.37 -14.46 11.88
N ASN A 310 13.90 -15.09 10.82
CA ASN A 310 14.21 -16.53 10.77
C ASN A 310 13.01 -17.43 11.10
N ASN A 311 11.80 -17.05 10.67
CA ASN A 311 10.61 -17.84 10.90
C ASN A 311 10.27 -18.69 9.68
N VAL A 312 9.58 -19.81 9.90
CA VAL A 312 9.12 -20.73 8.84
C VAL A 312 7.60 -20.84 8.89
N ASN A 313 6.89 -20.44 7.82
CA ASN A 313 5.46 -20.73 7.68
C ASN A 313 5.24 -21.88 6.70
N ALA A 314 4.73 -22.99 7.20
CA ALA A 314 4.33 -24.15 6.41
C ALA A 314 2.80 -24.35 6.39
N GLY A 315 2.07 -23.64 7.25
CA GLY A 315 0.60 -23.64 7.27
C GLY A 315 0.01 -22.76 6.18
N SER A 316 -1.21 -23.07 5.76
CA SER A 316 -1.96 -22.28 4.78
C SER A 316 -2.62 -21.07 5.43
N ILE A 317 -2.79 -20.02 4.67
CA ILE A 317 -3.52 -18.83 5.08
C ILE A 317 -4.74 -18.71 4.17
N LEU A 318 -5.90 -19.01 4.73
CA LEU A 318 -7.18 -19.00 4.02
C LEU A 318 -8.03 -17.84 4.56
N ALA A 319 -7.99 -16.72 3.89
CA ALA A 319 -8.67 -15.52 4.37
C ALA A 319 -9.40 -14.79 3.25
N ASN A 320 -10.32 -13.91 3.63
CA ASN A 320 -11.05 -13.10 2.67
C ASN A 320 -10.09 -12.19 1.90
N ARG A 321 -10.10 -12.29 0.56
CA ARG A 321 -9.19 -11.55 -0.34
C ARG A 321 -9.28 -10.02 -0.22
N SER A 322 -10.35 -9.49 0.37
CA SER A 322 -10.49 -8.07 0.64
C SER A 322 -9.70 -7.60 1.86
N GLY A 323 -9.11 -8.55 2.62
CA GLY A 323 -8.27 -8.27 3.78
C GLY A 323 -6.79 -8.10 3.43
N GLU A 324 -6.00 -7.76 4.44
CA GLU A 324 -4.54 -7.74 4.36
C GLU A 324 -4.01 -9.13 4.72
N ILE A 325 -3.43 -9.83 3.77
CA ILE A 325 -3.06 -11.23 3.93
C ILE A 325 -1.60 -11.43 3.53
N GLY A 326 -0.85 -12.19 4.32
CA GLY A 326 0.54 -12.49 4.00
C GLY A 326 1.06 -13.79 4.61
N PRO A 327 1.97 -14.50 3.92
CA PRO A 327 2.53 -15.75 4.44
C PRO A 327 3.39 -15.54 5.70
N ALA A 328 3.86 -14.33 5.93
CA ALA A 328 4.68 -13.99 7.08
C ALA A 328 4.01 -12.94 7.98
N TRP A 329 3.65 -11.81 7.44
CA TRP A 329 2.90 -10.75 8.11
C TRP A 329 1.84 -10.17 7.19
N ALA A 330 0.76 -9.62 7.75
CA ALA A 330 -0.30 -8.98 6.98
C ALA A 330 -0.10 -7.47 6.90
N CYS A 331 0.19 -6.83 8.03
CA CYS A 331 0.42 -5.40 8.13
C CYS A 331 1.66 -5.11 8.97
N SER A 332 2.52 -4.21 8.50
CA SER A 332 3.65 -3.71 9.27
C SER A 332 3.78 -2.21 9.09
N TYR A 333 3.76 -1.48 10.21
CA TYR A 333 4.00 -0.04 10.23
C TYR A 333 5.49 0.32 10.25
N LEU A 334 6.36 -0.64 10.51
CA LEU A 334 7.79 -0.43 10.44
C LEU A 334 8.29 -0.63 9.02
N SER A 335 8.49 0.49 8.34
CA SER A 335 8.98 0.56 6.97
C SER A 335 10.49 0.32 6.84
N THR A 336 11.19 0.04 7.94
CA THR A 336 12.64 -0.10 7.91
C THR A 336 13.11 -1.56 7.76
N PRO A 337 13.98 -1.82 6.81
CA PRO A 337 14.49 -3.15 6.45
C PRO A 337 15.19 -3.92 7.56
N ALA A 338 15.61 -3.23 8.61
CA ALA A 338 16.31 -3.85 9.74
C ALA A 338 15.45 -4.86 10.51
N PHE A 339 14.15 -4.83 10.33
CA PHE A 339 13.19 -5.60 11.12
C PHE A 339 12.83 -6.95 10.55
N PHE A 340 13.08 -7.21 9.26
CA PHE A 340 12.71 -8.45 8.60
C PHE A 340 13.92 -9.16 8.01
N ALA A 341 14.16 -10.40 8.37
CA ALA A 341 15.26 -11.18 7.82
C ALA A 341 15.04 -12.70 8.01
N GLY A 342 15.45 -13.51 7.05
CA GLY A 342 15.53 -14.97 7.20
C GLY A 342 14.20 -15.71 7.33
N ASN A 343 13.07 -15.08 6.96
CA ASN A 343 11.79 -15.74 7.04
C ASN A 343 11.52 -16.54 5.77
N THR A 344 10.91 -17.73 5.90
CA THR A 344 10.49 -18.59 4.78
C THR A 344 9.00 -18.90 4.88
N GLY A 345 8.30 -18.87 3.74
CA GLY A 345 6.91 -19.28 3.66
C GLY A 345 6.76 -20.39 2.63
N GLN A 346 6.24 -21.54 3.04
CA GLN A 346 5.98 -22.70 2.18
C GLN A 346 4.47 -23.03 2.09
N GLY A 347 3.65 -22.39 2.93
CA GLY A 347 2.22 -22.61 2.97
C GLY A 347 1.48 -21.91 1.84
N HIS A 348 0.28 -22.42 1.55
CA HIS A 348 -0.62 -21.83 0.57
C HIS A 348 -1.28 -20.56 1.11
N VAL A 349 -1.49 -19.59 0.24
CA VAL A 349 -2.34 -18.43 0.53
C VAL A 349 -3.55 -18.50 -0.41
N GLY A 350 -4.72 -18.76 0.14
CA GLY A 350 -5.97 -18.97 -0.59
C GLY A 350 -7.03 -17.93 -0.29
N ASP A 351 -8.01 -17.83 -1.20
CA ASP A 351 -9.16 -16.96 -1.05
C ASP A 351 -10.32 -17.69 -0.36
N TYR A 352 -10.73 -17.19 0.79
CA TYR A 352 -11.85 -17.76 1.54
C TYR A 352 -13.20 -17.63 0.81
N ASP A 353 -13.41 -16.62 -0.03
CA ASP A 353 -14.68 -16.41 -0.74
C ASP A 353 -15.06 -17.59 -1.64
N THR A 354 -14.09 -18.39 -2.06
CA THR A 354 -14.33 -19.65 -2.76
C THR A 354 -14.96 -20.74 -1.87
N PHE A 355 -15.06 -20.54 -0.55
CA PHE A 355 -15.50 -21.54 0.45
C PHE A 355 -16.69 -21.17 1.27
N LYS A 356 -17.21 -19.95 1.15
CA LYS A 356 -18.35 -19.49 1.96
C LYS A 356 -19.58 -20.40 1.95
N ASP A 357 -19.69 -21.28 0.96
CA ASP A 357 -20.78 -22.24 0.79
C ASP A 357 -20.44 -23.64 1.32
N LYS A 358 -19.25 -23.81 1.93
CA LYS A 358 -18.85 -25.11 2.53
C LYS A 358 -19.00 -25.07 4.04
N PRO A 359 -19.47 -26.17 4.69
CA PRO A 359 -19.62 -26.22 6.14
C PRO A 359 -18.28 -25.95 6.82
N GLN A 360 -18.25 -25.03 7.79
CA GLN A 360 -17.05 -24.71 8.59
C GLN A 360 -16.58 -25.88 9.48
N ASP A 361 -17.38 -26.93 9.59
CA ASP A 361 -17.06 -28.19 10.30
C ASP A 361 -16.62 -29.29 9.34
N ALA A 362 -16.45 -29.01 8.04
CA ALA A 362 -15.94 -30.01 7.11
C ALA A 362 -14.52 -30.36 7.50
N ASP A 363 -14.26 -31.65 7.62
CA ASP A 363 -12.95 -32.20 7.84
C ASP A 363 -11.95 -31.52 6.92
N SER A 364 -10.97 -30.97 7.54
CA SER A 364 -10.07 -29.95 7.00
C SER A 364 -9.40 -30.29 5.67
N ASP A 365 -9.11 -31.56 5.40
CA ASP A 365 -8.34 -31.97 4.22
C ASP A 365 -9.08 -31.79 2.90
N ALA A 366 -10.39 -32.12 2.84
CA ALA A 366 -11.19 -31.91 1.64
C ALA A 366 -11.45 -30.41 1.39
N TYR A 367 -11.54 -29.66 2.46
CA TYR A 367 -11.75 -28.21 2.46
C TYR A 367 -10.49 -27.47 2.01
N LEU A 368 -9.34 -27.80 2.55
CA LEU A 368 -8.04 -27.22 2.25
C LEU A 368 -7.56 -27.57 0.82
N ASN A 369 -7.79 -28.80 0.37
CA ASN A 369 -7.41 -29.25 -0.96
C ASN A 369 -8.25 -28.65 -2.11
N ALA A 370 -9.45 -28.16 -1.80
CA ALA A 370 -10.33 -27.58 -2.81
C ALA A 370 -10.04 -26.10 -3.11
N VAL A 371 -9.28 -25.38 -2.28
CA VAL A 371 -9.06 -23.92 -2.39
C VAL A 371 -7.76 -23.53 -2.96
N ALA A 372 -6.86 -24.44 -3.09
CA ALA A 372 -5.54 -24.09 -3.57
C ALA A 372 -5.64 -23.16 -4.80
N SER A 373 -5.72 -21.88 -4.55
CA SER A 373 -5.05 -20.94 -5.42
C SER A 373 -3.66 -21.46 -5.64
N PRO A 374 -3.09 -21.38 -6.84
CA PRO A 374 -1.78 -21.94 -7.10
C PRO A 374 -0.85 -21.51 -5.99
N ALA A 375 -0.34 -22.51 -5.29
CA ALA A 375 0.57 -22.32 -4.19
C ALA A 375 1.64 -21.35 -4.61
N ARG A 376 1.85 -20.33 -3.81
CA ARG A 376 3.09 -19.57 -3.88
C ARG A 376 4.12 -20.33 -3.07
N GLU A 377 4.51 -21.50 -3.60
CA GLU A 377 5.62 -22.25 -3.04
C GLU A 377 6.87 -21.38 -3.06
N GLY A 378 7.58 -21.34 -1.95
CA GLY A 378 8.93 -20.79 -1.91
C GLY A 378 9.02 -19.27 -1.70
N TYR A 379 8.13 -18.65 -0.90
CA TYR A 379 8.42 -17.32 -0.37
C TYR A 379 9.66 -17.39 0.52
N ASP A 380 10.83 -17.27 -0.09
CA ASP A 380 12.04 -17.06 0.66
C ASP A 380 12.11 -15.59 1.14
N MET A 381 11.70 -15.38 2.39
CA MET A 381 11.80 -14.10 3.04
C MET A 381 13.19 -13.86 3.66
N ALA A 382 14.15 -14.77 3.44
CA ALA A 382 15.51 -14.64 3.97
C ALA A 382 16.20 -13.35 3.50
N GLU A 383 15.82 -12.85 2.33
CA GLU A 383 16.29 -11.60 1.77
C GLU A 383 15.31 -10.43 1.91
N ALA A 384 14.22 -10.61 2.64
CA ALA A 384 13.36 -9.50 3.05
C ALA A 384 14.02 -8.55 4.06
N LYS A 385 15.32 -8.49 4.06
CA LYS A 385 16.00 -7.22 4.29
C LYS A 385 15.56 -6.33 3.17
N ILE A 386 14.56 -5.54 3.45
CA ILE A 386 14.25 -4.38 2.62
C ILE A 386 15.43 -3.40 2.76
N ASP A 387 16.62 -3.88 2.52
CA ASP A 387 17.74 -3.02 2.19
C ASP A 387 17.51 -2.57 0.77
N MET A 388 16.73 -1.50 0.69
CA MET A 388 16.38 -0.85 -0.56
C MET A 388 17.64 -0.48 -1.38
N THR A 389 18.85 -0.69 -0.86
CA THR A 389 20.11 -0.43 -1.55
C THR A 389 20.70 -1.66 -2.23
N LYS A 390 20.21 -2.87 -2.04
CA LYS A 390 20.78 -4.10 -2.62
C LYS A 390 20.07 -4.58 -3.88
N GLU A 391 20.83 -4.97 -4.87
CA GLU A 391 20.32 -5.47 -6.15
C GLU A 391 19.57 -6.80 -6.05
N SER A 392 19.84 -7.58 -4.99
CA SER A 392 19.23 -8.88 -4.69
C SER A 392 17.85 -8.80 -3.99
N TYR A 393 17.24 -7.62 -3.91
CA TYR A 393 15.98 -7.44 -3.17
C TYR A 393 14.84 -8.31 -3.69
N TYR A 394 14.72 -8.48 -5.01
CA TYR A 394 13.68 -9.29 -5.61
C TYR A 394 14.21 -10.65 -6.06
N ASN A 395 13.70 -11.71 -5.46
CA ASN A 395 13.88 -13.06 -5.94
C ASN A 395 12.73 -13.41 -6.89
N TRP A 396 12.93 -13.11 -8.17
CA TRP A 396 11.91 -13.22 -9.20
C TRP A 396 11.78 -14.64 -9.71
N THR A 397 10.55 -15.15 -9.73
CA THR A 397 10.18 -16.38 -10.42
C THR A 397 9.33 -16.04 -11.64
N GLU A 398 9.75 -16.50 -12.82
CA GLU A 398 8.95 -16.37 -14.03
C GLU A 398 7.73 -17.29 -13.94
N ILE A 399 6.55 -16.70 -14.01
CA ILE A 399 5.27 -17.41 -14.00
C ILE A 399 4.82 -17.73 -15.41
N LYS A 400 5.00 -16.77 -16.31
CA LYS A 400 4.58 -16.89 -17.70
C LYS A 400 5.50 -16.05 -18.58
N SER A 401 5.87 -16.58 -19.72
CA SER A 401 6.55 -15.82 -20.77
C SER A 401 6.02 -16.24 -22.14
N ALA A 402 5.80 -15.26 -23.00
CA ALA A 402 5.33 -15.49 -24.36
C ALA A 402 5.91 -14.46 -25.33
N GLU A 403 6.32 -14.90 -26.52
CA GLU A 403 6.56 -14.00 -27.61
C GLU A 403 5.20 -13.62 -28.21
N VAL A 404 4.82 -12.35 -28.06
CA VAL A 404 3.53 -11.82 -28.53
C VAL A 404 3.61 -11.50 -30.03
N SER A 405 4.76 -10.98 -30.45
CA SER A 405 5.10 -10.66 -31.83
C SER A 405 6.63 -10.58 -31.94
N SER A 406 7.16 -10.64 -33.16
CA SER A 406 8.57 -10.42 -33.41
C SER A 406 9.00 -9.06 -32.82
N GLY A 407 9.97 -9.06 -31.93
CA GLY A 407 10.42 -7.87 -31.19
C GLY A 407 9.55 -7.47 -29.99
N LEU A 408 8.54 -8.27 -29.61
CA LEU A 408 7.70 -8.04 -28.43
C LEU A 408 7.53 -9.30 -27.63
N ARG A 409 7.97 -9.26 -26.37
CA ARG A 409 7.78 -10.34 -25.39
C ARG A 409 6.96 -9.85 -24.21
N TYR A 410 6.01 -10.65 -23.80
CA TYR A 410 5.33 -10.50 -22.51
C TYR A 410 5.91 -11.48 -21.49
N THR A 411 6.19 -11.00 -20.29
CA THR A 411 6.62 -11.85 -19.17
C THR A 411 5.92 -11.40 -17.88
N GLN A 412 5.48 -12.37 -17.10
CA GLN A 412 4.94 -12.18 -15.76
C GLN A 412 5.87 -12.80 -14.73
N TYR A 413 6.23 -12.04 -13.73
CA TYR A 413 7.04 -12.48 -12.60
C TYR A 413 6.27 -12.38 -11.29
N SER A 414 6.49 -13.37 -10.42
CA SER A 414 6.21 -13.28 -8.99
C SER A 414 7.51 -13.01 -8.26
N CYS A 415 7.50 -12.13 -7.27
CA CYS A 415 8.64 -11.95 -6.39
C CYS A 415 8.46 -12.84 -5.15
N ASN A 416 9.37 -13.82 -4.97
CA ASN A 416 9.19 -14.88 -3.98
C ASN A 416 9.35 -14.43 -2.53
N ASN A 417 10.02 -13.32 -2.30
CA ASN A 417 10.32 -12.79 -0.96
C ASN A 417 9.37 -11.68 -0.51
N VAL A 418 8.55 -11.16 -1.41
CA VAL A 418 7.52 -10.15 -1.13
C VAL A 418 6.33 -10.35 -2.07
N PRO A 419 5.08 -10.07 -1.66
CA PRO A 419 3.93 -10.25 -2.53
C PRO A 419 3.92 -9.18 -3.64
N ARG A 420 4.59 -9.48 -4.75
CA ARG A 420 4.64 -8.64 -5.95
C ARG A 420 4.37 -9.48 -7.18
N MET A 421 3.45 -9.02 -8.00
CA MET A 421 3.26 -9.53 -9.37
C MET A 421 3.64 -8.43 -10.33
N VAL A 422 4.55 -8.75 -11.23
CA VAL A 422 5.15 -7.79 -12.16
C VAL A 422 4.90 -8.28 -13.58
N ASN A 423 4.23 -7.48 -14.37
CA ASN A 423 3.90 -7.72 -15.76
C ASN A 423 4.80 -6.83 -16.64
N ILE A 424 5.45 -7.40 -17.62
CA ILE A 424 6.44 -6.71 -18.44
C ILE A 424 6.20 -6.98 -19.92
N LEU A 425 6.09 -5.91 -20.70
CA LEU A 425 6.20 -5.93 -22.14
C LEU A 425 7.62 -5.45 -22.51
N GLU A 426 8.46 -6.34 -22.96
CA GLU A 426 9.78 -6.03 -23.50
C GLU A 426 9.70 -5.81 -24.99
N VAL A 427 10.08 -4.60 -25.43
CA VAL A 427 10.00 -4.15 -26.83
C VAL A 427 11.41 -3.89 -27.35
N ASP A 428 11.76 -4.53 -28.44
CA ASP A 428 12.98 -4.24 -29.20
C ASP A 428 12.66 -3.31 -30.36
N LEU A 429 12.94 -2.03 -30.20
CA LEU A 429 12.70 -1.00 -31.22
C LEU A 429 13.65 -1.07 -32.41
N SER A 430 14.69 -1.93 -32.38
CA SER A 430 15.48 -2.23 -33.54
C SER A 430 14.79 -3.18 -34.52
N ASN A 431 13.72 -3.86 -34.06
CA ASN A 431 12.91 -4.71 -34.91
C ASN A 431 11.85 -3.87 -35.64
N PRO A 432 11.90 -3.81 -36.98
CA PRO A 432 11.00 -2.97 -37.76
C PRO A 432 9.53 -3.45 -37.78
N SER A 433 9.28 -4.69 -37.31
CA SER A 433 7.93 -5.30 -37.33
C SER A 433 7.03 -4.85 -36.17
N ILE A 434 7.57 -4.12 -35.19
CA ILE A 434 6.82 -3.62 -34.04
C ILE A 434 7.05 -2.14 -33.86
N GLU A 435 6.03 -1.43 -33.44
CA GLU A 435 6.15 -0.03 -33.03
C GLU A 435 5.36 0.26 -31.78
N ILE A 436 5.81 1.28 -31.06
CA ILE A 436 5.10 1.89 -29.94
C ILE A 436 4.38 3.11 -30.49
N THR A 437 3.07 3.11 -30.37
CA THR A 437 2.20 4.24 -30.65
C THR A 437 1.37 4.61 -29.42
N THR A 438 0.50 5.58 -29.54
CA THR A 438 -0.40 6.00 -28.47
C THR A 438 -1.75 6.35 -29.05
N SER A 439 -2.79 6.36 -28.23
CA SER A 439 -4.11 6.83 -28.65
C SER A 439 -4.90 7.38 -27.49
N PHE A 440 -5.77 8.32 -27.78
CA PHE A 440 -6.83 8.75 -26.87
C PHE A 440 -8.01 7.78 -26.94
N ALA A 441 -8.78 7.74 -25.86
CA ALA A 441 -10.10 7.15 -25.84
C ALA A 441 -10.97 7.82 -26.89
N ASP A 442 -11.68 7.03 -27.69
CA ASP A 442 -12.55 7.47 -28.79
C ASP A 442 -11.87 8.40 -29.82
N ASP A 443 -10.52 8.32 -29.92
CA ASP A 443 -9.66 9.13 -30.78
C ASP A 443 -9.90 10.64 -30.65
N CYS A 444 -10.26 11.09 -29.47
CA CYS A 444 -10.56 12.50 -29.28
C CYS A 444 -10.03 13.07 -27.96
N VAL A 445 -9.74 14.36 -28.00
CA VAL A 445 -9.47 15.12 -26.79
C VAL A 445 -10.79 15.57 -26.18
N PRO A 446 -11.03 15.29 -24.89
CA PRO A 446 -12.28 15.60 -24.25
C PRO A 446 -12.52 17.12 -24.15
N ASN A 447 -13.77 17.53 -24.38
CA ASN A 447 -14.23 18.85 -24.02
C ASN A 447 -14.55 18.89 -22.51
N PRO A 448 -13.84 19.66 -21.69
CA PRO A 448 -14.06 19.73 -20.23
C PRO A 448 -15.40 20.36 -19.83
N ASN A 449 -16.06 21.08 -20.71
CA ASN A 449 -17.40 21.59 -20.47
C ASN A 449 -18.49 20.56 -20.75
N GLY A 450 -18.13 19.40 -21.29
CA GLY A 450 -18.97 18.21 -21.31
C GLY A 450 -19.27 17.78 -19.89
N ASN A 451 -20.47 18.02 -19.47
CA ASN A 451 -21.06 17.93 -18.16
C ASN A 451 -20.48 16.89 -17.20
N LYS A 452 -20.15 17.32 -15.98
CA LYS A 452 -19.66 16.50 -14.87
C LYS A 452 -20.58 15.34 -14.42
N ASN A 453 -21.80 15.31 -14.91
CA ASN A 453 -22.77 14.28 -14.56
C ASN A 453 -22.99 13.34 -15.73
N SER A 454 -22.45 12.16 -15.61
CA SER A 454 -22.52 11.00 -16.48
C SER A 454 -23.95 10.60 -16.93
N ASN A 455 -24.98 11.26 -16.48
CA ASN A 455 -26.36 10.94 -16.86
C ASN A 455 -26.72 11.31 -18.31
N ASN A 456 -25.85 11.99 -19.04
CA ASN A 456 -26.06 12.38 -20.43
C ASN A 456 -25.18 11.61 -21.43
N GLY A 457 -24.56 10.52 -21.05
CA GLY A 457 -23.91 9.61 -22.00
C GLY A 457 -22.54 10.03 -22.56
N TYR A 458 -21.92 11.10 -22.08
CA TYR A 458 -20.62 11.58 -22.57
C TYR A 458 -19.45 11.06 -21.77
N ASN A 459 -19.30 9.74 -21.71
CA ASN A 459 -18.09 9.17 -21.17
C ASN A 459 -17.17 8.78 -22.34
N ILE A 460 -16.33 9.69 -22.78
CA ILE A 460 -15.34 9.44 -23.85
C ILE A 460 -14.17 8.58 -23.37
N ARG A 461 -14.14 8.20 -22.09
CA ARG A 461 -13.15 7.29 -21.56
C ARG A 461 -13.46 5.87 -21.99
N GLU A 462 -12.47 5.17 -22.48
CA GLU A 462 -12.54 3.74 -22.80
C GLU A 462 -11.72 2.94 -21.79
N THR A 463 -12.03 1.67 -21.59
CA THR A 463 -11.07 0.74 -21.00
C THR A 463 -10.01 0.40 -22.04
N LEU A 464 -8.85 -0.07 -21.61
CA LEU A 464 -7.78 -0.49 -22.53
C LEU A 464 -8.27 -1.61 -23.45
N SER A 465 -9.06 -2.56 -22.91
CA SER A 465 -9.65 -3.63 -23.70
C SER A 465 -10.55 -3.08 -24.80
N GLN A 466 -11.46 -2.14 -24.48
CA GLN A 466 -12.35 -1.51 -25.47
C GLN A 466 -11.55 -0.78 -26.55
N LEU A 467 -10.55 0.01 -26.18
CA LEU A 467 -9.70 0.71 -27.15
C LEU A 467 -8.95 -0.26 -28.06
N CYS A 468 -8.28 -1.28 -27.50
CA CYS A 468 -7.53 -2.25 -28.29
C CYS A 468 -8.45 -3.00 -29.28
N GLU A 469 -9.64 -3.44 -28.84
CA GLU A 469 -10.60 -4.12 -29.67
C GLU A 469 -11.16 -3.21 -30.78
N ARG A 470 -11.48 -1.94 -30.44
CA ARG A 470 -11.93 -0.96 -31.43
C ARG A 470 -10.86 -0.70 -32.47
N LYS A 471 -9.62 -0.41 -32.08
CA LYS A 471 -8.51 -0.17 -33.02
C LYS A 471 -8.23 -1.37 -33.91
N ARG A 472 -8.36 -2.60 -33.38
CA ARG A 472 -8.27 -3.82 -34.19
C ARG A 472 -9.42 -3.94 -35.18
N SER A 473 -10.64 -3.60 -34.78
CA SER A 473 -11.80 -3.58 -35.67
C SER A 473 -11.69 -2.55 -36.81
N GLU A 474 -10.94 -1.48 -36.56
CA GLU A 474 -10.57 -0.44 -37.54
C GLU A 474 -9.40 -0.85 -38.47
N GLY A 475 -8.89 -2.07 -38.30
CA GLY A 475 -7.83 -2.63 -39.14
C GLY A 475 -6.39 -2.39 -38.62
N GLN A 476 -6.20 -1.83 -37.45
CA GLN A 476 -4.90 -1.71 -36.82
C GLN A 476 -4.52 -3.01 -36.12
N ASP A 477 -3.33 -3.53 -36.36
CA ASP A 477 -2.89 -4.78 -35.73
C ASP A 477 -2.27 -4.54 -34.34
N ILE A 478 -3.12 -4.11 -33.39
CA ILE A 478 -2.73 -3.90 -32.00
C ILE A 478 -2.49 -5.26 -31.33
N VAL A 479 -1.30 -5.46 -30.78
CA VAL A 479 -0.89 -6.73 -30.15
C VAL A 479 -0.67 -6.60 -28.65
N ALA A 480 -0.49 -5.40 -28.10
CA ALA A 480 -0.48 -5.14 -26.67
C ALA A 480 -0.79 -3.67 -26.37
N GLY A 481 -1.07 -3.38 -25.11
CA GLY A 481 -1.28 -2.01 -24.66
C GLY A 481 -1.11 -1.88 -23.13
N ILE A 482 -0.92 -0.64 -22.69
CA ILE A 482 -0.78 -0.29 -21.27
C ILE A 482 -1.34 1.12 -21.03
N ASN A 483 -1.89 1.39 -19.82
CA ASN A 483 -2.29 2.74 -19.46
C ASN A 483 -1.08 3.68 -19.37
N THR A 484 -1.29 4.97 -19.58
CA THR A 484 -0.19 5.94 -19.59
C THR A 484 -0.49 7.20 -18.76
N GLY A 485 -0.82 8.29 -19.37
CA GLY A 485 -0.84 9.62 -18.74
C GLY A 485 -1.86 9.80 -17.63
N PHE A 486 -1.55 10.70 -16.73
CA PHE A 486 -2.49 11.15 -15.71
C PHE A 486 -3.62 11.99 -16.34
N PHE A 487 -4.81 11.85 -15.82
CA PHE A 487 -5.97 12.64 -16.21
C PHE A 487 -6.77 13.09 -14.99
N ASP A 488 -7.61 14.08 -15.15
CA ASP A 488 -8.54 14.50 -14.12
C ASP A 488 -9.78 13.60 -14.16
N SER A 489 -10.06 12.92 -13.07
CA SER A 489 -11.20 11.99 -12.98
C SER A 489 -12.56 12.68 -13.10
N ASN A 490 -12.64 13.99 -12.85
CA ASN A 490 -13.89 14.75 -12.90
C ASN A 490 -14.25 15.20 -14.31
N ASP A 491 -13.26 15.58 -15.12
CA ASP A 491 -13.49 16.17 -16.45
C ASP A 491 -12.78 15.41 -17.59
N GLY A 492 -11.99 14.37 -17.27
CA GLY A 492 -11.31 13.56 -18.27
C GLY A 492 -10.12 14.24 -18.92
N ILE A 493 -9.70 15.44 -18.48
CA ILE A 493 -8.59 16.14 -19.12
C ILE A 493 -7.27 15.47 -18.81
N THR A 494 -6.56 15.08 -19.86
CA THR A 494 -5.17 14.59 -19.78
C THR A 494 -4.24 15.71 -19.27
N ARG A 495 -3.21 15.31 -18.53
CA ARG A 495 -2.21 16.24 -18.01
C ARG A 495 -0.91 16.13 -18.80
N GLY A 496 -0.50 17.25 -19.41
CA GLY A 496 0.76 17.39 -20.12
C GLY A 496 0.63 17.17 -21.62
N PHE A 497 1.54 16.43 -22.25
CA PHE A 497 1.64 16.29 -23.69
C PHE A 497 1.23 14.90 -24.16
N HIS A 498 0.60 14.86 -25.34
CA HIS A 498 0.32 13.65 -26.08
C HIS A 498 0.63 13.88 -27.55
N ILE A 499 1.63 13.15 -28.06
CA ILE A 499 2.04 13.22 -29.47
C ILE A 499 1.75 11.86 -30.09
N GLU A 500 0.94 11.85 -31.11
CA GLU A 500 0.54 10.65 -31.86
C GLU A 500 1.04 10.74 -33.30
N GLU A 501 1.83 9.78 -33.74
CA GLU A 501 2.43 9.72 -35.09
C GLU A 501 3.11 11.02 -35.51
N GLY A 502 3.69 11.72 -34.55
CA GLY A 502 4.38 13.00 -34.73
C GLY A 502 3.49 14.22 -34.63
N GLU A 503 2.19 14.08 -34.59
CA GLU A 503 1.23 15.17 -34.43
C GLU A 503 1.07 15.60 -32.97
N PRO A 504 1.03 16.91 -32.68
CA PRO A 504 0.84 17.43 -31.34
C PRO A 504 -0.65 17.39 -30.95
N VAL A 505 -1.20 16.20 -30.76
CA VAL A 505 -2.64 15.98 -30.51
C VAL A 505 -3.13 16.67 -29.25
N TYR A 506 -2.30 16.71 -28.19
CA TYR A 506 -2.61 17.47 -27.00
C TYR A 506 -1.34 18.07 -26.39
N ILE A 507 -1.38 19.37 -26.16
CA ILE A 507 -0.32 20.08 -25.45
C ILE A 507 -0.92 21.01 -24.41
N ASN A 508 -0.63 20.70 -23.13
CA ASN A 508 -0.89 21.57 -22.00
C ASN A 508 0.47 21.95 -21.39
N ASN A 509 0.92 23.15 -21.66
CA ASN A 509 2.29 23.56 -21.33
C ASN A 509 2.49 23.74 -19.82
N PRO A 510 3.32 22.91 -19.15
CA PRO A 510 3.57 23.01 -17.72
C PRO A 510 4.31 24.28 -17.30
N ASP A 511 5.03 24.94 -18.19
CA ASP A 511 5.71 26.21 -17.90
C ASP A 511 4.70 27.35 -17.69
N VAL A 512 3.47 27.15 -18.14
CA VAL A 512 2.40 28.14 -18.06
C VAL A 512 1.36 27.75 -17.01
N VAL A 513 1.17 26.43 -16.75
CA VAL A 513 0.21 25.89 -15.79
C VAL A 513 0.94 25.31 -14.59
N SER A 514 1.09 26.08 -13.53
CA SER A 514 1.88 25.69 -12.34
C SER A 514 1.47 24.35 -11.70
N ARG A 515 0.20 23.96 -11.78
CA ARG A 515 -0.27 22.64 -11.28
C ARG A 515 0.26 21.45 -12.07
N LEU A 516 0.87 21.69 -13.24
CA LEU A 516 1.38 20.64 -14.12
C LEU A 516 2.90 20.47 -14.04
N VAL A 517 3.57 21.18 -13.15
CA VAL A 517 5.03 21.12 -13.03
C VAL A 517 5.55 19.67 -12.85
N ASN A 518 4.81 18.82 -12.14
CA ASN A 518 5.14 17.41 -11.96
C ASN A 518 4.89 16.54 -13.21
N HIS A 519 4.23 17.08 -14.25
CA HIS A 519 3.99 16.43 -15.55
C HIS A 519 4.94 16.93 -16.64
N SER A 520 6.03 17.59 -16.26
CA SER A 520 7.05 18.09 -17.20
C SER A 520 7.95 17.00 -17.79
N TRP A 521 7.87 15.78 -17.30
CA TRP A 521 8.61 14.65 -17.87
C TRP A 521 7.77 13.90 -18.91
N GLY A 522 8.43 13.15 -19.77
CA GLY A 522 7.78 12.35 -20.80
C GLY A 522 8.54 11.07 -21.12
N PHE A 523 7.78 10.09 -21.55
CA PHE A 523 8.24 8.96 -22.32
C PHE A 523 8.10 9.30 -23.79
N THR A 524 9.17 9.20 -24.56
CA THR A 524 9.25 9.64 -25.96
C THR A 524 9.82 8.54 -26.80
N VAL A 525 9.18 8.27 -27.93
CA VAL A 525 9.71 7.42 -29.01
C VAL A 525 9.96 8.31 -30.22
N PHE A 526 11.17 8.24 -30.76
CA PHE A 526 11.59 9.02 -31.93
C PHE A 526 11.34 8.25 -33.22
N THR A 527 11.29 8.97 -34.32
CA THR A 527 11.09 8.38 -35.66
C THR A 527 12.26 7.52 -36.13
N ASP A 528 13.42 7.59 -35.45
CA ASP A 528 14.61 6.78 -35.75
C ASP A 528 14.57 5.40 -35.03
N GLY A 529 13.46 5.06 -34.36
CA GLY A 529 13.31 3.80 -33.64
C GLY A 529 14.09 3.75 -32.33
N THR A 530 14.31 4.89 -31.69
CA THR A 530 14.85 4.96 -30.33
C THR A 530 13.86 5.61 -29.37
N ALA A 531 14.01 5.35 -28.07
CA ALA A 531 13.18 5.95 -27.03
C ALA A 531 14.00 6.65 -25.96
N SER A 532 13.38 7.55 -25.22
CA SER A 532 13.97 8.23 -24.08
C SER A 532 12.91 8.61 -23.03
N CYS A 533 13.34 8.77 -21.79
CA CYS A 533 12.57 9.41 -20.72
C CYS A 533 13.34 10.66 -20.26
N GLY A 534 12.66 11.80 -20.20
CA GLY A 534 13.34 13.03 -19.78
C GLY A 534 12.38 14.20 -19.58
N LYS A 535 12.93 15.31 -19.06
CA LYS A 535 12.20 16.56 -18.90
C LYS A 535 12.01 17.23 -20.26
N LYS A 536 10.78 17.65 -20.53
CA LYS A 536 10.38 18.28 -21.80
C LYS A 536 10.42 19.78 -21.69
N LYS A 537 10.73 20.43 -22.82
CA LYS A 537 10.53 21.88 -23.04
C LYS A 537 9.87 22.08 -24.39
N PHE A 538 8.81 22.84 -24.39
CA PHE A 538 7.97 23.12 -25.56
C PHE A 538 8.27 24.51 -26.15
N SER A 539 8.15 24.62 -27.47
CA SER A 539 8.17 25.87 -28.20
C SER A 539 7.27 25.80 -29.44
N GLY A 540 6.19 26.55 -29.43
CA GLY A 540 5.27 26.66 -30.55
C GLY A 540 5.40 27.99 -31.27
N LYS A 541 5.38 28.00 -32.60
CA LYS A 541 5.56 29.21 -33.43
C LYS A 541 4.60 29.25 -34.60
N ILE A 542 4.11 30.45 -34.92
CA ILE A 542 3.38 30.77 -36.15
C ILE A 542 4.07 31.95 -36.81
N LYS A 543 4.44 31.81 -38.08
CA LYS A 543 4.92 32.93 -38.90
C LYS A 543 3.83 33.44 -39.83
N VAL A 544 3.76 34.74 -39.93
CA VAL A 544 2.93 35.47 -40.90
C VAL A 544 3.82 36.48 -41.61
N GLY A 545 4.27 36.15 -42.80
CA GLY A 545 5.32 36.90 -43.49
C GLY A 545 6.64 36.93 -42.70
N SER A 546 7.10 38.10 -42.26
CA SER A 546 8.30 38.26 -41.42
C SER A 546 8.01 38.19 -39.92
N ASP A 547 6.75 38.25 -39.50
CA ASP A 547 6.37 38.28 -38.09
C ASP A 547 6.24 36.89 -37.52
N GLU A 548 6.71 36.65 -36.28
CA GLU A 548 6.63 35.38 -35.58
C GLU A 548 5.84 35.53 -34.29
N PHE A 549 4.86 34.65 -34.07
CA PHE A 549 4.00 34.58 -32.89
C PHE A 549 4.22 33.26 -32.18
N ALA A 550 4.28 33.27 -30.83
CA ALA A 550 4.36 32.03 -30.05
C ALA A 550 2.94 31.54 -29.72
N TRP A 551 2.68 30.25 -29.96
CA TRP A 551 1.46 29.61 -29.49
C TRP A 551 1.73 28.72 -28.25
N CYS A 552 0.72 28.50 -27.42
CA CYS A 552 0.90 28.01 -26.05
C CYS A 552 0.38 26.59 -25.83
N SER A 553 -0.65 26.16 -26.56
CA SER A 553 -1.27 24.87 -26.37
C SER A 553 -1.90 24.31 -27.64
N ALA A 554 -2.14 23.01 -27.66
CA ALA A 554 -2.90 22.32 -28.69
C ALA A 554 -4.05 21.54 -28.04
N ASN A 555 -5.27 21.73 -28.58
CA ASN A 555 -6.50 21.03 -28.16
C ASN A 555 -6.78 21.12 -26.65
N ASP A 556 -6.30 22.18 -25.99
CA ASP A 556 -6.49 22.39 -24.56
C ASP A 556 -7.60 23.41 -24.28
N THR A 557 -8.29 23.23 -23.20
CA THR A 557 -9.34 24.13 -22.71
C THR A 557 -8.77 25.23 -21.84
N ILE A 558 -8.15 26.15 -22.46
CA ILE A 558 -7.38 27.22 -21.86
C ILE A 558 -8.19 28.19 -21.05
N MET A 559 -9.46 28.29 -21.32
CA MET A 559 -10.37 29.26 -20.74
C MET A 559 -10.50 29.21 -19.22
N ARG A 560 -10.06 28.13 -18.56
CA ARG A 560 -10.05 28.03 -17.11
C ARG A 560 -8.88 28.74 -16.43
N HIS A 561 -7.90 29.21 -17.22
CA HIS A 561 -6.67 29.80 -16.68
C HIS A 561 -6.58 31.31 -16.96
N THR A 562 -7.58 32.02 -16.54
CA THR A 562 -7.90 33.43 -16.84
C THR A 562 -6.85 34.49 -16.48
N SER A 563 -5.67 34.15 -15.99
CA SER A 563 -4.82 35.17 -15.40
C SER A 563 -3.54 35.53 -16.12
N LYS A 564 -3.03 34.74 -17.08
CA LYS A 564 -1.78 35.12 -17.78
C LYS A 564 -1.67 34.53 -19.18
N ALA A 565 -1.77 35.39 -20.19
CA ALA A 565 -1.03 35.29 -21.45
C ALA A 565 -1.23 34.06 -22.34
N TYR A 566 -2.32 33.33 -22.24
CA TYR A 566 -2.68 32.35 -23.27
C TYR A 566 -3.30 33.10 -24.43
N GLN A 567 -2.46 33.59 -25.28
CA GLN A 567 -2.94 34.48 -26.31
C GLN A 567 -3.17 33.74 -27.61
N ILE A 568 -2.51 32.61 -27.84
CA ILE A 568 -2.64 31.83 -29.09
C ILE A 568 -2.67 30.34 -28.80
N ASN A 569 -3.73 29.69 -29.26
CA ASN A 569 -3.98 28.26 -29.03
C ASN A 569 -4.40 27.58 -30.32
N LEU A 570 -3.90 26.36 -30.54
CA LEU A 570 -4.21 25.59 -31.74
C LEU A 570 -5.26 24.54 -31.45
N TYR A 571 -6.08 24.27 -32.45
CA TYR A 571 -7.08 23.20 -32.48
C TYR A 571 -7.03 22.49 -33.82
N ASP A 572 -7.27 21.17 -33.81
CA ASP A 572 -7.37 20.36 -35.00
C ASP A 572 -8.54 19.37 -34.89
N SER A 573 -8.65 18.42 -35.82
CA SER A 573 -9.74 17.44 -35.86
C SER A 573 -9.78 16.49 -34.65
N HIS A 574 -8.71 16.32 -33.87
CA HIS A 574 -8.71 15.55 -32.65
C HIS A 574 -9.50 16.21 -31.51
N TYR A 575 -9.69 17.53 -31.57
CA TYR A 575 -10.62 18.24 -30.69
C TYR A 575 -12.06 18.02 -31.19
N LYS A 576 -12.48 16.74 -31.27
CA LYS A 576 -13.80 16.40 -31.79
C LYS A 576 -14.87 16.86 -30.83
N GLN A 577 -15.76 17.67 -31.38
CA GLN A 577 -17.07 17.76 -30.78
C GLN A 577 -17.74 16.41 -30.97
N TYR A 578 -18.06 15.77 -29.87
CA TYR A 578 -18.94 14.62 -29.93
C TYR A 578 -20.17 14.95 -30.80
N PRO A 579 -20.70 14.05 -31.61
CA PRO A 579 -21.87 14.29 -32.44
C PRO A 579 -23.11 14.53 -31.56
N HIS A 580 -23.14 15.65 -30.88
CA HIS A 580 -24.27 16.05 -30.07
C HIS A 580 -25.02 17.19 -30.74
N PRO A 581 -26.36 17.17 -30.67
CA PRO A 581 -27.20 18.22 -31.25
C PRO A 581 -26.93 19.61 -30.63
N GLN A 582 -26.17 19.70 -29.55
CA GLN A 582 -25.73 20.97 -28.97
C GLN A 582 -24.31 21.33 -29.43
N LYS A 583 -24.12 21.52 -30.72
CA LYS A 583 -22.89 22.10 -31.30
C LYS A 583 -22.43 23.40 -30.64
N LYS A 584 -23.24 23.98 -29.76
CA LYS A 584 -23.02 25.22 -29.01
C LYS A 584 -21.98 25.12 -27.90
N SER A 585 -21.54 23.90 -27.49
CA SER A 585 -20.67 23.73 -26.33
C SER A 585 -19.21 24.07 -26.59
N LEU A 586 -18.72 23.99 -27.81
CA LEU A 586 -17.34 24.34 -28.16
C LEU A 586 -17.08 25.82 -28.03
N VAL A 587 -18.00 26.58 -28.50
CA VAL A 587 -17.90 28.03 -28.52
C VAL A 587 -18.02 28.62 -27.12
N ASN A 588 -18.76 27.99 -26.20
CA ASN A 588 -18.78 28.37 -24.80
C ASN A 588 -17.47 27.97 -24.05
N ALA A 589 -16.65 27.14 -24.65
CA ALA A 589 -15.33 26.77 -24.12
C ALA A 589 -14.21 27.71 -24.63
N LEU A 590 -14.43 28.35 -25.73
CA LEU A 590 -13.54 29.33 -26.31
C LEU A 590 -13.93 30.71 -25.78
N ALA A 591 -12.97 31.61 -25.56
CA ALA A 591 -13.28 32.94 -25.08
C ALA A 591 -14.27 33.64 -25.99
N PRO A 592 -15.38 34.20 -25.49
CA PRO A 592 -16.31 34.95 -26.33
C PRO A 592 -15.67 36.18 -26.95
N ASP A 593 -14.49 36.57 -26.50
CA ASP A 593 -13.69 37.69 -26.96
C ASP A 593 -12.48 37.28 -27.82
N ALA A 594 -12.40 36.01 -28.25
CA ALA A 594 -11.30 35.54 -29.07
C ALA A 594 -11.52 35.80 -30.56
N LEU A 595 -10.42 36.02 -31.25
CA LEU A 595 -10.35 35.93 -32.72
C LEU A 595 -10.17 34.44 -33.08
N TYR A 596 -10.93 33.97 -34.06
CA TYR A 596 -10.82 32.61 -34.59
C TYR A 596 -10.39 32.61 -36.03
N VAL A 597 -9.30 31.88 -36.33
CA VAL A 597 -8.76 31.73 -37.66
C VAL A 597 -8.74 30.23 -37.98
N ILE A 598 -9.31 29.83 -39.10
CA ILE A 598 -9.14 28.46 -39.65
C ILE A 598 -8.18 28.58 -40.82
N ALA A 599 -7.16 27.74 -40.82
CA ALA A 599 -6.24 27.59 -41.93
C ALA A 599 -6.20 26.10 -42.37
N GLU A 600 -5.97 25.88 -43.66
CA GLU A 600 -5.76 24.58 -44.26
C GLU A 600 -4.28 24.38 -44.57
N TYR A 601 -3.73 23.24 -44.22
CA TYR A 601 -2.37 22.86 -44.58
C TYR A 601 -2.25 22.64 -46.08
N ASP A 602 -1.17 23.15 -46.66
CA ASP A 602 -0.81 22.98 -48.09
C ASP A 602 -0.16 21.62 -48.35
N GLY A 603 -0.18 20.70 -47.42
CA GLY A 603 0.46 19.38 -47.49
C GLY A 603 0.26 18.65 -46.18
N GLU A 604 1.31 18.00 -45.66
CA GLU A 604 1.29 17.30 -44.39
C GLU A 604 0.99 18.27 -43.22
N PRO A 605 0.15 17.88 -42.27
CA PRO A 605 -0.03 18.64 -41.03
C PRO A 605 1.27 18.85 -40.27
N MET A 606 1.27 19.79 -39.35
CA MET A 606 2.41 20.10 -38.51
C MET A 606 2.84 18.88 -37.68
N LYS A 607 4.10 18.47 -37.83
CA LYS A 607 4.71 17.41 -37.03
C LYS A 607 5.79 17.96 -36.09
N VAL A 608 5.89 17.38 -34.88
CA VAL A 608 6.85 17.82 -33.88
C VAL A 608 8.29 17.62 -34.33
N ASN A 609 9.09 18.68 -34.21
CA ASN A 609 10.52 18.74 -34.59
C ASN A 609 10.79 18.47 -36.10
N LYS A 610 9.82 18.69 -36.98
CA LYS A 610 9.97 18.57 -38.42
C LYS A 610 10.05 19.90 -39.19
N GLY A 611 10.19 21.01 -38.46
CA GLY A 611 10.26 22.34 -39.07
C GLY A 611 8.90 23.00 -39.23
N TYR A 612 8.76 23.88 -40.15
CA TYR A 612 7.53 24.62 -40.45
C TYR A 612 6.63 23.84 -41.41
N ALA A 613 5.33 23.75 -41.06
CA ALA A 613 4.29 23.30 -41.98
C ALA A 613 3.56 24.52 -42.55
N SER A 614 3.38 24.57 -43.86
CA SER A 614 2.68 25.65 -44.55
C SER A 614 1.18 25.47 -44.50
N ALA A 615 0.48 26.54 -44.27
CA ALA A 615 -0.99 26.57 -44.27
C ALA A 615 -1.51 27.89 -44.82
N LYS A 616 -2.77 27.90 -45.20
CA LYS A 616 -3.43 29.08 -45.75
C LYS A 616 -4.72 29.38 -45.02
N VAL A 617 -4.93 30.61 -44.64
CA VAL A 617 -6.13 31.05 -43.96
C VAL A 617 -7.33 30.92 -44.88
N VAL A 618 -8.34 30.16 -44.44
CA VAL A 618 -9.61 29.95 -45.19
C VAL A 618 -10.81 30.62 -44.55
N SER A 619 -10.76 30.89 -43.23
CA SER A 619 -11.86 31.58 -42.52
C SER A 619 -11.34 32.36 -41.33
N ILE A 620 -11.96 33.50 -41.07
CA ILE A 620 -11.69 34.34 -39.88
C ILE A 620 -13.03 34.77 -39.31
N ALA A 621 -13.18 34.67 -38.00
CA ALA A 621 -14.33 35.19 -37.26
C ALA A 621 -13.85 35.90 -35.96
N ASP A 622 -14.37 37.10 -35.75
CA ASP A 622 -14.14 37.83 -34.51
C ASP A 622 -15.25 37.50 -33.51
N GLY A 623 -14.96 36.69 -32.52
CA GLY A 623 -15.91 36.24 -31.48
C GLY A 623 -16.43 37.38 -30.62
N ARG A 624 -15.80 38.54 -30.65
CA ARG A 624 -16.28 39.75 -29.93
C ARG A 624 -17.49 40.36 -30.64
N SER A 625 -17.66 40.10 -31.92
CA SER A 625 -18.75 40.67 -32.75
C SER A 625 -19.65 39.63 -33.40
N ALA A 626 -19.16 38.43 -33.59
CA ALA A 626 -19.91 37.30 -34.20
C ALA A 626 -20.84 36.62 -33.19
N LYS A 627 -21.97 36.14 -33.68
CA LYS A 627 -22.82 35.25 -32.88
C LYS A 627 -22.16 33.88 -32.76
N LEU A 628 -22.51 33.17 -31.69
CA LEU A 628 -21.98 31.83 -31.38
C LEU A 628 -22.12 30.84 -32.55
N GLU A 629 -23.23 30.96 -33.29
CA GLU A 629 -23.56 30.11 -34.42
C GLU A 629 -22.76 30.44 -35.70
N GLU A 630 -22.09 31.59 -35.71
CA GLU A 630 -21.32 32.12 -36.85
C GLU A 630 -19.81 31.80 -36.71
N LEU A 631 -19.39 31.19 -35.56
CA LEU A 631 -17.99 30.88 -35.36
C LEU A 631 -17.59 29.65 -36.16
N PRO A 632 -16.40 29.64 -36.77
CA PRO A 632 -15.98 28.54 -37.61
C PRO A 632 -15.67 27.27 -36.81
N TYR A 633 -15.84 26.13 -37.46
CA TYR A 633 -15.51 24.80 -36.92
C TYR A 633 -14.42 24.18 -37.80
N ILE A 634 -13.60 23.35 -37.16
CA ILE A 634 -12.71 22.43 -37.89
C ILE A 634 -13.57 21.27 -38.39
N THR A 635 -13.58 21.05 -39.69
CA THR A 635 -14.41 20.02 -40.34
C THR A 635 -13.57 18.95 -41.01
N GLU A 636 -12.34 19.24 -41.31
CA GLU A 636 -11.44 18.38 -42.11
C GLU A 636 -10.11 18.16 -41.33
N ASP A 637 -9.49 17.02 -41.55
CA ASP A 637 -8.24 16.62 -40.86
C ASP A 637 -7.03 17.48 -41.29
N ASN A 638 -7.10 18.11 -42.44
CA ASN A 638 -6.07 19.05 -42.91
C ASN A 638 -6.26 20.50 -42.42
N GLN A 639 -7.20 20.74 -41.53
CA GLN A 639 -7.45 22.08 -40.98
C GLN A 639 -6.82 22.27 -39.59
N VAL A 640 -6.38 23.48 -39.32
CA VAL A 640 -5.97 23.96 -38.01
C VAL A 640 -6.76 25.19 -37.63
N GLY A 641 -7.34 25.18 -36.45
CA GLY A 641 -7.99 26.36 -35.85
C GLY A 641 -7.00 27.07 -34.93
N ILE A 642 -6.97 28.39 -35.02
CA ILE A 642 -6.14 29.25 -34.18
C ILE A 642 -7.09 30.14 -33.40
N ALA A 643 -7.12 30.01 -32.06
CA ALA A 643 -7.87 30.89 -31.20
C ALA A 643 -6.91 31.89 -30.51
N LEU A 644 -7.19 33.16 -30.62
CA LEU A 644 -6.37 34.25 -30.10
C LEU A 644 -7.18 35.15 -29.19
N SER A 645 -6.60 35.59 -28.08
CA SER A 645 -7.26 36.53 -27.14
C SER A 645 -6.32 37.66 -26.72
N GLY A 646 -6.91 38.71 -26.16
CA GLY A 646 -6.18 39.88 -25.67
C GLY A 646 -5.41 40.64 -26.75
N ALA A 647 -4.36 41.32 -26.36
CA ALA A 647 -3.58 42.19 -27.27
C ALA A 647 -2.96 41.42 -28.46
N LYS A 648 -2.69 40.13 -28.30
CA LYS A 648 -2.18 39.28 -29.37
C LYS A 648 -3.22 38.98 -30.44
N ALA A 649 -4.51 38.96 -30.11
CA ALA A 649 -5.57 38.83 -31.09
C ALA A 649 -5.58 40.04 -32.05
N ASP A 650 -5.47 41.25 -31.53
CA ASP A 650 -5.46 42.48 -32.33
C ASP A 650 -4.19 42.56 -33.20
N GLU A 651 -3.05 42.24 -32.64
CA GLU A 651 -1.77 42.21 -33.36
C GLU A 651 -1.81 41.21 -34.51
N PHE A 652 -2.28 39.96 -34.25
CA PHE A 652 -2.40 38.92 -35.27
C PHE A 652 -3.46 39.30 -36.34
N ALA A 653 -4.63 39.79 -35.91
CA ALA A 653 -5.70 40.21 -36.81
C ALA A 653 -5.25 41.28 -37.82
N SER A 654 -4.35 42.15 -37.43
CA SER A 654 -3.78 43.15 -38.33
C SER A 654 -2.87 42.58 -39.43
N ARG A 655 -2.49 41.33 -39.33
CA ARG A 655 -1.53 40.67 -40.26
C ARG A 655 -2.22 39.59 -41.16
N VAL A 656 -3.43 39.17 -40.83
CA VAL A 656 -4.09 38.06 -41.53
C VAL A 656 -5.40 38.50 -42.17
N SER A 657 -5.63 37.93 -43.35
CA SER A 657 -6.89 37.92 -44.09
C SER A 657 -7.09 36.54 -44.70
N VAL A 658 -8.30 36.27 -45.20
CA VAL A 658 -8.54 35.04 -45.97
C VAL A 658 -7.56 34.97 -47.12
N GLY A 659 -6.85 33.89 -47.30
CA GLY A 659 -5.82 33.68 -48.27
C GLY A 659 -4.39 33.98 -47.76
N THR A 660 -4.22 34.54 -46.57
CA THR A 660 -2.86 34.72 -45.98
C THR A 660 -2.15 33.40 -45.74
N ALA A 661 -0.88 33.32 -46.16
CA ALA A 661 -0.01 32.16 -45.90
C ALA A 661 0.50 32.22 -44.44
N LEU A 662 0.47 31.07 -43.80
CA LEU A 662 1.01 30.85 -42.46
C LEU A 662 2.05 29.74 -42.51
N GLU A 663 3.02 29.80 -41.59
CA GLU A 663 3.93 28.69 -41.31
C GLU A 663 3.85 28.32 -39.82
N LEU A 664 3.44 27.09 -39.51
CA LEU A 664 3.29 26.58 -38.15
C LEU A 664 4.40 25.64 -37.77
N ARG A 665 4.89 25.75 -36.54
CA ARG A 665 5.98 24.91 -36.02
C ARG A 665 5.72 24.51 -34.57
N CYS A 666 6.04 23.25 -34.28
CA CYS A 666 6.06 22.67 -32.93
C CYS A 666 7.40 22.05 -32.65
N ASP A 667 8.10 22.54 -31.65
CA ASP A 667 9.35 21.92 -31.18
C ASP A 667 9.20 21.46 -29.73
N ILE A 668 9.69 20.24 -29.48
CA ILE A 668 9.80 19.68 -28.14
C ILE A 668 11.24 19.15 -27.98
N SER A 669 11.97 19.73 -27.05
CA SER A 669 13.28 19.23 -26.66
C SER A 669 13.17 18.37 -25.39
N ILE A 670 13.98 17.34 -25.30
CA ILE A 670 14.10 16.46 -24.13
C ILE A 670 15.47 16.73 -23.49
N GLU A 671 15.47 16.91 -22.17
CA GLU A 671 16.72 17.16 -21.42
C GLU A 671 17.72 16.01 -21.64
N GLY A 672 18.93 16.36 -22.05
CA GLY A 672 19.99 15.40 -22.33
C GLY A 672 19.95 14.76 -23.73
N GLU A 673 18.92 15.06 -24.56
CA GLU A 673 18.73 14.49 -25.87
C GLU A 673 19.01 15.51 -26.98
N THR A 674 19.53 15.03 -28.11
CA THR A 674 19.54 15.80 -29.33
C THR A 674 18.13 15.95 -29.88
N THR A 675 17.72 17.17 -30.25
CA THR A 675 16.42 17.42 -30.86
C THR A 675 16.28 16.69 -32.20
N ARG A 676 15.28 15.84 -32.32
CA ARG A 676 14.98 15.01 -33.50
C ARG A 676 13.48 14.77 -33.60
N PRO A 677 12.94 14.36 -34.75
CA PRO A 677 11.53 14.13 -34.93
C PRO A 677 10.98 13.09 -33.93
N ILE A 678 9.86 13.42 -33.32
CA ILE A 678 9.15 12.59 -32.37
C ILE A 678 8.06 11.81 -33.12
N HIS A 679 7.95 10.51 -32.84
CA HIS A 679 6.84 9.67 -33.31
C HIS A 679 5.74 9.64 -32.24
N THR A 680 6.08 9.28 -31.01
CA THR A 680 5.12 9.13 -29.91
C THR A 680 5.66 9.77 -28.64
N GLN A 681 4.82 10.51 -27.93
CA GLN A 681 5.18 11.02 -26.62
C GLN A 681 3.97 11.10 -25.69
N ASN A 682 4.15 10.59 -24.47
CA ASN A 682 3.21 10.74 -23.38
C ASN A 682 3.85 11.44 -22.19
N SER A 683 3.09 12.30 -21.54
CA SER A 683 3.54 12.89 -20.29
C SER A 683 3.56 11.88 -19.17
N THR A 684 4.58 12.00 -18.34
CA THR A 684 4.79 11.17 -17.15
C THR A 684 5.00 12.05 -15.93
N MET A 685 4.93 11.46 -14.77
CA MET A 685 5.34 12.11 -13.52
C MET A 685 6.69 11.56 -13.09
N TYR A 686 7.52 12.44 -12.57
CA TYR A 686 8.80 12.14 -11.94
C TYR A 686 9.76 11.29 -12.79
N HIS A 687 11.01 11.67 -12.76
CA HIS A 687 12.10 10.92 -13.38
C HIS A 687 12.77 10.08 -12.29
N ILE A 688 12.26 8.85 -12.09
CA ILE A 688 12.63 7.98 -10.96
C ILE A 688 14.05 7.42 -11.10
N MET A 689 14.40 7.04 -12.33
CA MET A 689 15.75 6.58 -12.67
C MET A 689 16.31 7.48 -13.77
N LYS A 690 17.44 8.11 -13.51
CA LYS A 690 18.14 8.99 -14.46
C LYS A 690 19.56 8.53 -14.64
N ASP A 691 19.98 8.34 -15.90
CA ASP A 691 21.35 7.93 -16.27
C ASP A 691 21.82 6.68 -15.52
N GLY A 692 20.91 5.72 -15.28
CA GLY A 692 21.17 4.49 -14.56
C GLY A 692 21.24 4.64 -13.04
N GLN A 693 21.00 5.83 -12.50
CA GLN A 693 21.07 6.12 -11.06
C GLN A 693 19.69 6.39 -10.46
N ASP A 694 19.60 6.15 -9.16
CA ASP A 694 18.41 6.51 -8.36
C ASP A 694 18.23 8.04 -8.37
N ASN A 695 17.05 8.49 -8.74
CA ASN A 695 16.68 9.90 -8.78
C ASN A 695 15.48 10.24 -7.87
N MET A 696 15.16 9.36 -6.93
CA MET A 696 14.06 9.57 -5.97
C MET A 696 14.21 10.86 -5.14
N ALA A 697 15.44 11.35 -4.97
CA ALA A 697 15.69 12.64 -4.32
C ALA A 697 15.05 13.83 -5.08
N SER A 698 14.75 13.69 -6.38
CA SER A 698 14.05 14.69 -7.18
C SER A 698 12.53 14.68 -6.97
N VAL A 699 12.00 13.65 -6.36
CA VAL A 699 10.58 13.53 -6.01
C VAL A 699 10.34 14.31 -4.72
N GLY A 700 9.36 15.19 -4.71
CA GLY A 700 9.06 16.00 -3.53
C GLY A 700 8.84 15.12 -2.28
N SER A 701 9.42 15.51 -1.15
CA SER A 701 9.44 14.73 0.10
C SER A 701 8.07 14.36 0.67
N THR A 702 7.03 15.07 0.26
CA THR A 702 5.63 14.80 0.63
C THR A 702 4.91 13.87 -0.34
N SER A 703 5.59 13.38 -1.38
CA SER A 703 4.98 12.47 -2.34
C SER A 703 4.73 11.09 -1.72
N SER A 704 3.54 10.55 -1.92
CA SER A 704 3.20 9.18 -1.52
C SER A 704 4.11 8.10 -2.13
N LEU A 705 4.82 8.41 -3.22
CA LEU A 705 5.79 7.50 -3.83
C LEU A 705 6.93 7.08 -2.89
N HIS A 706 7.23 7.86 -1.86
CA HIS A 706 8.26 7.49 -0.88
C HIS A 706 7.81 6.38 0.07
N THR A 707 6.52 6.29 0.36
CA THR A 707 6.01 5.48 1.48
C THR A 707 4.85 4.57 1.12
N THR A 708 4.06 4.90 0.11
CA THR A 708 2.86 4.14 -0.23
C THR A 708 3.15 3.11 -1.32
N GLN A 709 2.79 1.87 -1.05
CA GLN A 709 2.79 0.79 -2.04
C GLN A 709 1.46 0.84 -2.79
N ASP A 710 1.54 1.09 -4.10
CA ASP A 710 0.38 1.16 -4.98
C ASP A 710 0.64 0.35 -6.26
N PRO A 711 -0.41 -0.08 -6.98
CA PRO A 711 -0.23 -0.51 -8.37
C PRO A 711 0.43 0.61 -9.16
N LEU A 712 1.50 0.31 -9.88
CA LEU A 712 2.22 1.30 -10.67
C LEU A 712 2.47 0.79 -12.09
N THR A 713 2.32 1.70 -13.04
CA THR A 713 2.77 1.53 -14.43
C THR A 713 3.90 2.48 -14.74
N PHE A 714 4.88 2.01 -15.50
CA PHE A 714 6.03 2.81 -15.83
C PHE A 714 6.80 2.30 -17.05
N PRO A 715 7.37 3.21 -17.85
CA PRO A 715 8.32 2.87 -18.92
C PRO A 715 9.74 2.84 -18.35
N VAL A 716 10.53 1.92 -18.86
CA VAL A 716 11.97 1.82 -18.66
C VAL A 716 12.65 1.79 -20.02
N VAL A 717 13.70 2.56 -20.19
CA VAL A 717 14.42 2.69 -21.46
C VAL A 717 15.89 2.33 -21.27
N SER A 718 16.44 1.51 -22.16
CA SER A 718 17.86 1.16 -22.19
C SER A 718 18.74 2.37 -22.54
N LYS A 719 20.05 2.27 -22.28
CA LYS A 719 21.02 3.35 -22.53
C LYS A 719 21.09 3.77 -23.98
N ASP A 720 20.96 2.83 -24.91
CA ASP A 720 20.97 3.08 -26.34
C ASP A 720 19.59 3.49 -26.90
N GLY A 721 18.56 3.49 -26.06
CA GLY A 721 17.20 3.82 -26.41
C GLY A 721 16.48 2.77 -27.28
N ARG A 722 17.10 1.63 -27.57
CA ARG A 722 16.51 0.64 -28.48
C ARG A 722 15.67 -0.42 -27.80
N LYS A 723 15.83 -0.61 -26.51
CA LYS A 723 15.01 -1.51 -25.73
C LYS A 723 14.14 -0.72 -24.76
N VAL A 724 12.87 -1.05 -24.76
CA VAL A 724 11.86 -0.48 -23.86
C VAL A 724 11.18 -1.59 -23.08
N TRP A 725 11.04 -1.42 -21.80
CA TRP A 725 10.17 -2.24 -20.95
C TRP A 725 9.01 -1.37 -20.48
N LEU A 726 7.81 -1.78 -20.82
CA LEU A 726 6.59 -1.23 -20.26
C LEU A 726 6.19 -2.15 -19.12
N VAL A 727 6.23 -1.64 -17.92
CA VAL A 727 6.06 -2.42 -16.69
C VAL A 727 4.77 -2.03 -16.00
N GLU A 728 4.01 -3.03 -15.61
CA GLU A 728 2.89 -2.91 -14.72
C GLU A 728 3.17 -3.77 -13.47
N VAL A 729 2.88 -3.23 -12.30
CA VAL A 729 2.96 -3.98 -11.04
C VAL A 729 1.59 -3.92 -10.39
N ASP A 730 1.00 -5.09 -10.21
CA ASP A 730 -0.27 -5.25 -9.50
C ASP A 730 -0.15 -4.73 -8.06
N GLY A 731 -1.26 -4.30 -7.48
CA GLY A 731 -1.24 -3.81 -6.09
C GLY A 731 -2.61 -3.76 -5.44
N ARG A 732 -2.64 -3.33 -4.16
CA ARG A 732 -3.84 -3.27 -3.33
C ARG A 732 -4.51 -4.63 -3.11
N GLN A 733 -3.77 -5.71 -3.30
CA GLN A 733 -4.22 -7.09 -3.16
C GLN A 733 -3.19 -7.80 -2.29
N GLY A 734 -3.33 -7.66 -0.97
CA GLY A 734 -2.28 -7.92 0.01
C GLY A 734 -1.62 -9.29 -0.04
N TRP A 735 -2.35 -10.33 -0.39
CA TRP A 735 -1.80 -11.69 -0.53
C TRP A 735 -1.22 -11.98 -1.92
N TYR A 736 -1.67 -11.23 -2.94
CA TYR A 736 -1.27 -11.42 -4.33
C TYR A 736 -0.17 -10.45 -4.75
N SER A 737 -0.43 -9.16 -4.56
CA SER A 737 0.51 -8.08 -4.81
C SER A 737 0.10 -6.83 -4.05
N THR A 738 0.96 -6.31 -3.18
CA THR A 738 0.64 -5.09 -2.41
C THR A 738 0.89 -3.81 -3.19
N GLY A 739 1.55 -3.90 -4.35
CA GLY A 739 2.03 -2.75 -5.09
C GLY A 739 3.46 -2.37 -4.70
N ILE A 740 3.97 -1.29 -5.27
CA ILE A 740 5.36 -0.84 -5.09
C ILE A 740 5.45 0.64 -4.75
N THR A 741 6.56 1.02 -4.12
CA THR A 741 7.00 2.40 -3.95
C THR A 741 7.82 2.88 -5.15
N GLY A 742 8.14 4.17 -5.20
CA GLY A 742 9.07 4.71 -6.20
C GLY A 742 10.49 4.14 -6.10
N TYR A 743 10.94 3.78 -4.89
CA TYR A 743 12.22 3.11 -4.70
C TYR A 743 12.23 1.71 -5.31
N GLU A 744 11.13 0.98 -5.17
CA GLU A 744 10.98 -0.34 -5.78
C GLU A 744 10.89 -0.24 -7.30
N LEU A 745 10.23 0.78 -7.84
CA LEU A 745 10.22 1.07 -9.28
C LEU A 745 11.65 1.22 -9.81
N TYR A 746 12.48 2.05 -9.16
CA TYR A 746 13.89 2.20 -9.52
C TYR A 746 14.63 0.86 -9.59
N ARG A 747 14.39 -0.02 -8.60
CA ARG A 747 15.08 -1.32 -8.53
C ARG A 747 14.65 -2.28 -9.62
N ILE A 748 13.34 -2.33 -9.90
CA ILE A 748 12.83 -3.11 -11.02
C ILE A 748 13.44 -2.60 -12.31
N ALA A 749 13.44 -1.29 -12.53
CA ALA A 749 14.06 -0.68 -13.70
C ALA A 749 15.56 -1.03 -13.83
N LYS A 750 16.30 -0.98 -12.72
CA LYS A 750 17.72 -1.36 -12.68
C LYS A 750 17.94 -2.84 -12.99
N LYS A 751 17.12 -3.73 -12.40
CA LYS A 751 17.20 -5.17 -12.67
C LYS A 751 16.97 -5.51 -14.14
N LEU A 752 16.10 -4.77 -14.82
CA LEU A 752 15.84 -4.92 -16.25
C LEU A 752 16.99 -4.41 -17.14
N GLY A 753 17.97 -3.73 -16.57
CA GLY A 753 19.05 -3.10 -17.34
C GLY A 753 18.66 -1.71 -17.86
N GLY A 754 17.69 -1.07 -17.23
CA GLY A 754 17.22 0.26 -17.56
C GLY A 754 18.28 1.34 -17.34
N TYR A 755 18.15 2.42 -18.08
CA TYR A 755 18.98 3.62 -17.97
C TYR A 755 18.16 4.84 -17.56
N ASN A 756 16.95 4.99 -18.09
CA ASN A 756 15.99 5.99 -17.69
C ASN A 756 14.62 5.36 -17.42
N ALA A 757 13.94 5.83 -16.37
CA ALA A 757 12.57 5.43 -16.06
C ALA A 757 11.78 6.59 -15.45
N THR A 758 10.52 6.71 -15.84
CA THR A 758 9.55 7.68 -15.32
C THR A 758 8.29 6.93 -14.87
N ARG A 759 7.31 7.62 -14.28
CA ARG A 759 6.08 7.01 -13.82
C ARG A 759 4.88 7.43 -14.69
N PHE A 760 4.08 6.47 -15.12
CA PHE A 760 2.71 6.67 -15.65
C PHE A 760 1.68 6.79 -14.52
N ASP A 761 0.41 6.88 -14.85
CA ASP A 761 -0.68 6.79 -13.87
C ASP A 761 -0.74 5.39 -13.27
N GLY A 762 -1.13 5.32 -12.01
CA GLY A 762 -1.16 4.09 -11.23
C GLY A 762 -2.50 3.87 -10.54
N GLY A 763 -2.47 3.07 -9.46
CA GLY A 763 -3.68 2.72 -8.72
C GLY A 763 -4.66 1.93 -9.60
N GLY A 764 -5.93 2.27 -9.55
CA GLY A 764 -6.96 1.61 -10.36
C GLY A 764 -6.84 1.79 -11.87
N SER A 765 -5.97 2.71 -12.34
CA SER A 765 -5.67 2.87 -13.78
C SER A 765 -4.68 1.84 -14.30
N SER A 766 -3.93 1.15 -13.43
CA SER A 766 -2.91 0.16 -13.82
C SER A 766 -3.54 -0.99 -14.56
N THR A 767 -3.27 -1.07 -15.85
CA THR A 767 -3.86 -2.08 -16.76
C THR A 767 -2.89 -2.39 -17.88
N MET A 768 -2.70 -3.68 -18.17
CA MET A 768 -1.92 -4.18 -19.31
C MET A 768 -2.77 -5.19 -20.09
N TRP A 769 -2.83 -5.04 -21.40
CA TRP A 769 -3.57 -5.92 -22.30
C TRP A 769 -2.62 -6.55 -23.32
N VAL A 770 -2.86 -7.83 -23.63
CA VAL A 770 -2.05 -8.58 -24.60
C VAL A 770 -2.96 -9.40 -25.51
N TYR A 771 -2.66 -9.40 -26.79
CA TYR A 771 -3.32 -10.23 -27.78
C TYR A 771 -2.63 -11.58 -27.91
N ASP A 772 -3.41 -12.64 -27.79
CA ASP A 772 -2.96 -14.00 -27.99
C ASP A 772 -3.32 -14.46 -29.41
N SER A 773 -2.32 -14.55 -30.26
CA SER A 773 -2.49 -14.98 -31.65
C SER A 773 -2.93 -16.43 -31.80
N ALA A 774 -2.67 -17.28 -30.80
CA ALA A 774 -3.06 -18.68 -30.83
C ALA A 774 -4.59 -18.86 -30.62
N THR A 775 -5.17 -18.01 -29.78
CA THR A 775 -6.62 -18.03 -29.52
C THR A 775 -7.40 -17.01 -30.35
N GLY A 776 -6.73 -16.07 -31.00
CA GLY A 776 -7.34 -14.98 -31.72
C GLY A 776 -8.05 -13.95 -30.83
N LYS A 777 -7.72 -13.90 -29.55
CA LYS A 777 -8.35 -13.02 -28.56
C LYS A 777 -7.31 -12.22 -27.78
N GLY A 778 -7.68 -11.01 -27.42
CA GLY A 778 -6.92 -10.21 -26.46
C GLY A 778 -7.58 -10.18 -25.11
N GLY A 779 -6.80 -9.81 -24.09
CA GLY A 779 -7.32 -9.67 -22.74
C GLY A 779 -6.35 -8.98 -21.81
N VAL A 780 -6.87 -8.47 -20.69
CA VAL A 780 -6.09 -7.94 -19.60
C VAL A 780 -5.29 -9.05 -18.95
N VAL A 781 -3.98 -8.85 -18.78
CA VAL A 781 -3.05 -9.86 -18.25
C VAL A 781 -2.65 -9.64 -16.81
N ASN A 782 -2.91 -8.47 -16.27
CA ASN A 782 -2.68 -8.11 -14.87
C ASN A 782 -3.97 -8.23 -14.04
N SER A 783 -3.86 -8.14 -12.72
CA SER A 783 -5.00 -8.12 -11.80
C SER A 783 -5.35 -6.69 -11.43
N VAL A 784 -6.38 -6.15 -12.08
CA VAL A 784 -6.81 -4.76 -11.84
C VAL A 784 -7.29 -4.55 -10.41
N SER A 785 -6.94 -3.43 -9.81
CA SER A 785 -7.20 -3.15 -8.38
C SER A 785 -8.57 -2.52 -8.10
N ASP A 786 -9.28 -2.04 -9.12
CA ASP A 786 -10.62 -1.48 -8.93
C ASP A 786 -11.68 -2.57 -8.82
N SER A 787 -12.55 -2.47 -7.82
CA SER A 787 -13.62 -3.44 -7.54
C SER A 787 -14.65 -3.60 -8.67
N LYS A 788 -14.71 -2.64 -9.58
CA LYS A 788 -15.59 -2.66 -10.77
C LYS A 788 -14.91 -3.23 -12.02
N GLY A 789 -13.68 -3.73 -11.89
CA GLY A 789 -12.87 -4.21 -12.99
C GLY A 789 -12.03 -3.11 -13.63
N GLU A 790 -11.73 -3.26 -14.91
CA GLU A 790 -10.86 -2.37 -15.66
C GLU A 790 -11.36 -0.92 -15.66
N ARG A 791 -10.51 0.03 -15.26
CA ARG A 791 -10.85 1.46 -15.25
C ARG A 791 -10.79 2.04 -16.66
N SER A 792 -11.82 2.79 -17.03
CA SER A 792 -11.77 3.61 -18.24
C SER A 792 -10.85 4.81 -18.04
N CYS A 793 -9.80 4.92 -18.83
CA CYS A 793 -8.82 6.00 -18.84
C CYS A 793 -8.93 6.85 -20.11
N MET A 794 -8.10 7.89 -20.21
CA MET A 794 -8.16 8.83 -21.34
C MET A 794 -7.19 8.51 -22.45
N ASN A 795 -6.02 7.96 -22.12
CA ASN A 795 -4.98 7.68 -23.10
C ASN A 795 -4.15 6.45 -22.71
N TYR A 796 -3.59 5.82 -23.74
CA TYR A 796 -2.88 4.55 -23.63
C TYR A 796 -1.68 4.54 -24.58
N ILE A 797 -0.67 3.76 -24.20
CA ILE A 797 0.34 3.29 -25.13
C ILE A 797 -0.12 1.99 -25.75
N LEU A 798 0.01 1.88 -27.06
CA LEU A 798 -0.31 0.70 -27.84
C LEU A 798 0.94 0.18 -28.55
N LEU A 799 1.00 -1.12 -28.68
CA LEU A 799 2.01 -1.83 -29.45
C LEU A 799 1.34 -2.40 -30.69
N ARG A 800 1.77 -1.90 -31.82
CA ARG A 800 1.19 -2.23 -33.13
C ARG A 800 2.20 -3.02 -33.96
N ARG A 801 1.77 -4.12 -34.57
CA ARG A 801 2.55 -4.83 -35.57
C ARG A 801 2.39 -4.10 -36.91
N LYS A 802 3.52 -3.86 -37.57
CA LYS A 802 3.58 -3.21 -38.89
C LYS A 802 3.35 -4.19 -40.02
#